data_dba04624638dedee01fa4e7b67d4e23e
#
_entry.id   dba04624638dedee01fa4e7b67d4e23e
#
_cell.length_a   1.000
_cell.length_b   1.000
_cell.length_c   1.000
_cell.angle_alpha   90.00
_cell.angle_beta   90.00
_cell.angle_gamma   90.00
#
_symmetry.space_group_name_H-M   'P 1'
#
loop_
_entity.id
_entity.type
_entity.pdbx_description
1 polymer ?
#
loop_
_entity_poly.entity_id
_entity_poly.type
_entity_poly.pdbx_seq_one_letter_code
_entity_poly.pdbx_strand_id
1 'polypeptide(L)'
;MELTGNLQIVCPIRGQLKVNKRSKDGLTATEEFYRVEAIKFLISKGYPKENFWIEPIIKKFGNSGRNSFRSDFAVLDVPASTINTNEPDDILGHAVIICEVKRDNKKNEYVKNTQVKPMLDFAKKQSTLGLYWDNIEKRVFWIEVTDGIKEIKEGPLTFVPKFGLPIKTTPLTFNTIEPVDSLTETFERIEDILHQASFAPEKRYEIILQLLLTKIFDEHAFEVRGDEPLEIQDYRSLGTSADTTKKKVGDVVKRAISFYGEHLPNRLSDTLPLSGDTLFEILKILAPVKIIHSKRDVVQTFYMKFAKALYKWDMAQYFTPTTVTDFLVDIINPQFGEHIADPACGSADFLVAAFRAARKFNPGFADCIWGVDNSPNAVQVAVLNMLLNGDGKTNIIKDDSLENIRKYVEKYDVITCNPPFGTKIVEKRSKVLRQYDLGFEWYIDETGILKKTDTLLSQQETGILFVEVCVKECKPGGRIAIILPNGYLGNRSIKYRTVREWILRHTKLAAIVSLPRFTFKSSGADVSASVLYLEKRETPLEHIADSEEYQFAVELIEKVGWDAGNKKAAPVYKRDPEDGSLIIDEEGFPILDCDFDVAVNRILASDAANCFDWISKGKHVDPEVNGWSVNIKHIYDDPDLTIDPKRYSKKVVDLRSKLKTQPYVLLGDVVDFIPEKQNAYGKKITVQKSSIYQYVEIQDIGFGDFHCKEMRGWELPSRAKHFSSAGDIYIGAIWGSAIKWCYIPEGIDNVVVTNGCFRCRVKAGMEKFTPDLLAYLNSEGWGVQMRAL
;
A
#
# COMPACT_ATOMS: atom_id res chain seq x y z
N MET A 1 19.57 0.99 11.01
CA MET A 1 20.81 0.89 10.23
C MET A 1 20.47 0.29 8.90
N GLU A 2 20.63 1.02 7.80
CA GLU A 2 20.39 0.48 6.47
C GLU A 2 21.52 -0.50 6.13
N LEU A 3 21.18 -1.77 5.89
CA LEU A 3 22.11 -2.82 5.53
C LEU A 3 22.00 -3.08 4.03
N THR A 4 23.11 -3.24 3.33
CA THR A 4 23.08 -3.60 1.92
C THR A 4 22.70 -5.07 1.72
N GLY A 5 22.00 -5.40 0.63
CA GLY A 5 21.38 -6.71 0.34
C GLY A 5 22.33 -7.90 0.18
N ASN A 6 23.61 -7.73 0.45
CA ASN A 6 24.60 -8.79 0.49
C ASN A 6 24.74 -9.47 1.87
N LEU A 7 23.66 -9.49 2.68
CA LEU A 7 23.67 -10.21 3.94
C LEU A 7 23.92 -11.69 3.71
N GLN A 8 25.15 -12.08 3.98
CA GLN A 8 25.56 -13.49 3.98
C GLN A 8 24.86 -14.20 5.13
N ILE A 9 24.47 -15.43 4.87
CA ILE A 9 23.85 -16.27 5.88
C ILE A 9 24.91 -16.67 6.91
N VAL A 10 24.61 -16.50 8.21
CA VAL A 10 25.43 -17.02 9.29
C VAL A 10 24.83 -18.33 9.76
N CYS A 11 25.49 -19.44 9.45
CA CYS A 11 25.11 -20.77 9.91
C CYS A 11 25.73 -21.05 11.30
N PRO A 12 24.94 -21.49 12.28
CA PRO A 12 25.48 -21.82 13.62
C PRO A 12 26.56 -22.89 13.63
N ILE A 13 26.64 -23.73 12.59
CA ILE A 13 27.57 -24.84 12.44
C ILE A 13 28.76 -24.48 11.55
N ARG A 14 28.50 -23.79 10.40
CA ARG A 14 29.51 -23.55 9.37
C ARG A 14 30.06 -22.11 9.40
N GLY A 15 29.56 -21.27 10.31
CA GLY A 15 29.93 -19.85 10.34
C GLY A 15 29.32 -19.04 9.19
N GLN A 16 30.00 -18.01 8.76
CA GLN A 16 29.55 -17.14 7.67
C GLN A 16 29.63 -17.87 6.33
N LEU A 17 28.52 -17.91 5.60
CA LEU A 17 28.43 -18.58 4.31
C LEU A 17 28.58 -17.58 3.16
N LYS A 18 29.14 -18.03 2.04
CA LYS A 18 29.21 -17.21 0.81
C LYS A 18 27.89 -17.19 0.02
N VAL A 19 26.78 -17.37 0.68
CA VAL A 19 25.45 -17.41 0.09
C VAL A 19 24.59 -16.37 0.77
N ASN A 20 23.87 -15.57 -0.03
CA ASN A 20 22.95 -14.55 0.47
C ASN A 20 21.65 -15.17 0.97
N LYS A 21 20.99 -14.49 1.92
CA LYS A 21 19.66 -14.89 2.41
C LYS A 21 18.63 -14.96 1.29
N ARG A 22 18.73 -14.07 0.31
CA ARG A 22 17.82 -13.96 -0.82
C ARG A 22 18.50 -14.34 -2.14
N SER A 23 17.73 -14.82 -3.08
CA SER A 23 18.17 -15.12 -4.44
C SER A 23 18.46 -13.81 -5.21
N LYS A 24 18.93 -13.91 -6.45
CA LYS A 24 19.31 -12.76 -7.27
C LYS A 24 18.18 -11.74 -7.51
N ASP A 25 16.92 -12.17 -7.37
CA ASP A 25 15.75 -11.28 -7.44
C ASP A 25 15.62 -10.38 -6.19
N GLY A 26 16.37 -10.67 -5.12
CA GLY A 26 16.30 -9.96 -3.84
C GLY A 26 15.03 -10.23 -3.03
N LEU A 27 14.11 -11.01 -3.54
CA LEU A 27 12.77 -11.21 -2.95
C LEU A 27 12.57 -12.62 -2.38
N THR A 28 13.09 -13.63 -3.09
CA THR A 28 12.87 -15.04 -2.74
C THR A 28 13.97 -15.54 -1.82
N ALA A 29 13.63 -16.16 -0.70
CA ALA A 29 14.62 -16.81 0.17
C ALA A 29 15.33 -17.95 -0.56
N THR A 30 16.60 -18.16 -0.21
CA THR A 30 17.40 -19.27 -0.79
C THR A 30 17.13 -20.56 -0.04
N GLU A 31 17.39 -21.71 -0.65
CA GLU A 31 17.30 -23.01 0.03
C GLU A 31 18.23 -23.07 1.26
N GLU A 32 19.38 -22.45 1.17
CA GLU A 32 20.34 -22.36 2.28
C GLU A 32 19.78 -21.56 3.46
N PHE A 33 18.95 -20.57 3.22
CA PHE A 33 18.25 -19.84 4.29
C PHE A 33 17.37 -20.80 5.11
N TYR A 34 16.55 -21.60 4.43
CA TYR A 34 15.69 -22.59 5.11
C TYR A 34 16.48 -23.71 5.78
N ARG A 35 17.62 -24.11 5.20
CA ARG A 35 18.52 -25.08 5.85
C ARG A 35 19.04 -24.54 7.18
N VAL A 36 19.45 -23.28 7.21
CA VAL A 36 19.93 -22.64 8.45
C VAL A 36 18.80 -22.44 9.47
N GLU A 37 17.58 -22.15 9.03
CA GLU A 37 16.41 -22.10 9.93
C GLU A 37 16.15 -23.45 10.58
N ALA A 38 16.15 -24.53 9.80
CA ALA A 38 15.99 -25.89 10.34
C ALA A 38 17.09 -26.23 11.36
N ILE A 39 18.34 -25.87 11.10
CA ILE A 39 19.45 -26.05 12.04
C ILE A 39 19.23 -25.23 13.32
N LYS A 40 18.86 -23.96 13.21
CA LYS A 40 18.58 -23.08 14.36
C LYS A 40 17.43 -23.62 15.21
N PHE A 41 16.38 -24.11 14.58
CA PHE A 41 15.24 -24.73 15.26
C PHE A 41 15.70 -25.93 16.09
N LEU A 42 16.51 -26.83 15.53
CA LEU A 42 17.00 -27.99 16.27
C LEU A 42 17.94 -27.60 17.42
N ILE A 43 18.82 -26.62 17.22
CA ILE A 43 19.65 -26.08 18.29
C ILE A 43 18.79 -25.50 19.43
N SER A 44 17.70 -24.82 19.13
CA SER A 44 16.76 -24.30 20.14
C SER A 44 16.06 -25.42 20.93
N LYS A 45 15.94 -26.62 20.33
CA LYS A 45 15.46 -27.84 20.99
C LYS A 45 16.54 -28.59 21.80
N GLY A 46 17.76 -28.05 21.88
CA GLY A 46 18.88 -28.58 22.65
C GLY A 46 19.74 -29.59 21.90
N TYR A 47 19.64 -29.68 20.58
CA TYR A 47 20.54 -30.51 19.78
C TYR A 47 21.93 -29.87 19.73
N PRO A 48 23.03 -30.60 20.17
CA PRO A 48 24.37 -30.02 20.23
C PRO A 48 24.93 -29.70 18.84
N LYS A 49 25.64 -28.59 18.72
CA LYS A 49 26.20 -28.15 17.44
C LYS A 49 27.22 -29.11 16.85
N GLU A 50 28.00 -29.73 17.69
CA GLU A 50 29.01 -30.73 17.33
C GLU A 50 28.44 -32.02 16.77
N ASN A 51 27.15 -32.27 16.94
CA ASN A 51 26.44 -33.45 16.47
C ASN A 51 25.90 -33.30 15.04
N PHE A 52 25.99 -32.11 14.45
CA PHE A 52 25.50 -31.88 13.08
C PHE A 52 26.54 -32.27 12.04
N TRP A 53 26.09 -32.99 11.01
CA TRP A 53 26.87 -33.29 9.81
C TRP A 53 26.10 -32.81 8.56
N ILE A 54 26.74 -31.95 7.77
CA ILE A 54 26.14 -31.31 6.59
C ILE A 54 26.40 -32.17 5.36
N GLU A 55 25.37 -32.34 4.53
CA GLU A 55 25.38 -33.10 3.27
C GLU A 55 25.88 -34.54 3.43
N PRO A 56 25.39 -35.30 4.43
CA PRO A 56 25.80 -36.68 4.63
C PRO A 56 25.43 -37.55 3.42
N ILE A 57 26.28 -38.51 3.11
CA ILE A 57 25.96 -39.57 2.16
C ILE A 57 25.18 -40.63 2.93
N ILE A 58 23.93 -40.85 2.56
CA ILE A 58 23.02 -41.85 3.16
C ILE A 58 23.22 -43.21 2.50
N LYS A 59 23.47 -43.22 1.16
CA LYS A 59 23.74 -44.48 0.46
C LYS A 59 24.62 -44.23 -0.77
N LYS A 60 25.62 -45.07 -0.99
CA LYS A 60 26.45 -45.07 -2.19
C LYS A 60 25.90 -46.10 -3.19
N PHE A 61 25.76 -45.70 -4.47
CA PHE A 61 25.40 -46.59 -5.56
C PHE A 61 26.62 -46.78 -6.49
N GLY A 62 27.17 -48.01 -6.53
CA GLY A 62 28.34 -48.33 -7.34
C GLY A 62 29.68 -47.93 -6.72
N ASN A 63 30.78 -48.47 -7.29
CA ASN A 63 32.14 -48.34 -6.73
C ASN A 63 32.73 -46.90 -6.90
N SER A 64 32.17 -46.08 -7.75
CA SER A 64 32.71 -44.73 -8.03
C SER A 64 32.16 -43.60 -7.16
N GLY A 65 31.15 -43.88 -6.32
CA GLY A 65 30.55 -42.89 -5.41
C GLY A 65 29.86 -41.69 -6.12
N ARG A 66 29.87 -41.64 -7.48
CA ARG A 66 29.26 -40.57 -8.24
C ARG A 66 27.74 -40.54 -8.14
N ASN A 67 27.11 -41.69 -7.94
CA ASN A 67 25.67 -41.80 -7.69
C ASN A 67 25.47 -42.11 -6.20
N SER A 68 25.32 -41.05 -5.40
CA SER A 68 25.06 -41.18 -3.97
C SER A 68 23.75 -40.52 -3.60
N PHE A 69 23.01 -41.16 -2.71
CA PHE A 69 21.83 -40.58 -2.06
C PHE A 69 22.30 -39.76 -0.88
N ARG A 70 21.99 -38.47 -0.86
CA ARG A 70 22.42 -37.55 0.18
C ARG A 70 21.21 -36.85 0.79
N SER A 71 21.36 -36.40 2.04
CA SER A 71 20.43 -35.44 2.64
C SER A 71 21.11 -34.08 2.86
N ASP A 72 20.34 -33.08 3.19
CA ASP A 72 20.87 -31.74 3.43
C ASP A 72 21.71 -31.68 4.71
N PHE A 73 21.26 -32.33 5.76
CA PHE A 73 22.05 -32.53 6.95
C PHE A 73 21.51 -33.70 7.79
N ALA A 74 22.37 -34.24 8.67
CA ALA A 74 21.96 -35.17 9.71
C ALA A 74 22.40 -34.67 11.10
N VAL A 75 21.67 -35.03 12.12
CA VAL A 75 22.07 -34.85 13.52
C VAL A 75 22.32 -36.21 14.13
N LEU A 76 23.47 -36.36 14.80
CA LEU A 76 23.95 -37.59 15.36
C LEU A 76 23.74 -37.63 16.90
N ASP A 77 23.71 -38.78 17.52
CA ASP A 77 23.66 -38.90 18.98
C ASP A 77 25.04 -38.72 19.65
N VAL A 78 26.09 -38.64 18.83
CA VAL A 78 27.47 -38.38 19.25
C VAL A 78 28.06 -37.24 18.42
N PRO A 79 29.13 -36.54 18.87
CA PRO A 79 29.82 -35.57 18.06
C PRO A 79 30.29 -36.15 16.71
N ALA A 80 30.04 -35.43 15.60
CA ALA A 80 30.38 -35.88 14.25
C ALA A 80 31.89 -36.19 14.06
N SER A 81 32.76 -35.57 14.89
CA SER A 81 34.19 -35.81 14.89
C SER A 81 34.60 -37.20 15.47
N THR A 82 33.68 -37.90 16.12
CA THR A 82 33.95 -39.20 16.78
C THR A 82 33.66 -40.41 15.92
N ILE A 83 33.07 -40.21 14.72
CA ILE A 83 32.69 -41.28 13.80
C ILE A 83 33.34 -41.07 12.42
N ASN A 84 33.34 -42.11 11.59
CA ASN A 84 33.80 -41.97 10.20
C ASN A 84 32.67 -41.41 9.31
N THR A 85 32.61 -40.14 9.17
CA THR A 85 31.57 -39.44 8.39
C THR A 85 31.62 -39.66 6.86
N ASN A 86 32.65 -40.40 6.36
CA ASN A 86 32.71 -40.85 4.97
C ASN A 86 32.00 -42.19 4.73
N GLU A 87 31.70 -42.92 5.81
CA GLU A 87 31.00 -44.18 5.74
C GLU A 87 29.52 -44.01 6.09
N PRO A 88 28.58 -44.25 5.12
CA PRO A 88 27.16 -44.15 5.36
C PRO A 88 26.65 -44.97 6.56
N ASP A 89 27.22 -46.15 6.78
CA ASP A 89 26.82 -47.05 7.86
C ASP A 89 27.12 -46.49 9.24
N ASP A 90 28.20 -45.73 9.41
CA ASP A 90 28.51 -45.04 10.66
C ASP A 90 27.54 -43.86 10.90
N ILE A 91 27.28 -43.08 9.88
CA ILE A 91 26.30 -41.98 9.96
C ILE A 91 24.92 -42.55 10.35
N LEU A 92 24.42 -43.54 9.61
CA LEU A 92 23.10 -44.13 9.84
C LEU A 92 22.99 -44.85 11.18
N GLY A 93 24.12 -45.35 11.70
CA GLY A 93 24.21 -45.94 13.03
C GLY A 93 24.02 -44.94 14.16
N HIS A 94 24.36 -43.69 13.93
CA HIS A 94 24.32 -42.58 14.91
C HIS A 94 23.27 -41.53 14.61
N ALA A 95 22.62 -41.54 13.46
CA ALA A 95 21.63 -40.53 13.08
C ALA A 95 20.40 -40.58 13.99
N VAL A 96 20.08 -39.43 14.62
CA VAL A 96 18.83 -39.21 15.36
C VAL A 96 17.86 -38.36 14.53
N ILE A 97 18.37 -37.51 13.64
CA ILE A 97 17.58 -36.75 12.64
C ILE A 97 18.28 -36.82 11.31
N ILE A 98 17.51 -36.98 10.22
CA ILE A 98 17.94 -36.82 8.84
C ILE A 98 16.99 -35.80 8.20
N CYS A 99 17.52 -34.71 7.61
CA CYS A 99 16.72 -33.61 7.13
C CYS A 99 16.88 -33.36 5.63
N GLU A 100 15.76 -33.09 4.99
CA GLU A 100 15.70 -32.65 3.60
C GLU A 100 15.03 -31.26 3.53
N VAL A 101 15.67 -30.32 2.87
CA VAL A 101 15.25 -28.93 2.74
C VAL A 101 14.97 -28.60 1.28
N LYS A 102 13.95 -27.82 1.03
CA LYS A 102 13.65 -27.31 -0.31
C LYS A 102 13.35 -25.81 -0.24
N ARG A 103 13.62 -25.14 -1.35
CA ARG A 103 13.36 -23.70 -1.47
C ARG A 103 11.87 -23.40 -1.56
N ASP A 104 11.09 -24.26 -2.21
CA ASP A 104 9.66 -24.09 -2.45
C ASP A 104 8.88 -25.40 -2.32
N ASN A 105 7.57 -25.30 -2.15
CA ASN A 105 6.64 -26.40 -1.93
C ASN A 105 6.17 -27.12 -3.21
N LYS A 106 6.69 -26.78 -4.38
CA LYS A 106 6.16 -27.28 -5.68
C LYS A 106 6.20 -28.80 -5.84
N LYS A 107 7.15 -29.46 -5.22
CA LYS A 107 7.36 -30.92 -5.32
C LYS A 107 7.36 -31.60 -3.96
N ASN A 108 6.68 -31.05 -2.96
CA ASN A 108 6.71 -31.52 -1.58
C ASN A 108 6.40 -33.01 -1.44
N GLU A 109 5.29 -33.48 -2.00
CA GLU A 109 4.92 -34.90 -1.90
C GLU A 109 5.93 -35.81 -2.60
N TYR A 110 6.46 -35.41 -3.75
CA TYR A 110 7.52 -36.15 -4.43
C TYR A 110 8.76 -36.27 -3.54
N VAL A 111 9.23 -35.17 -2.98
CA VAL A 111 10.43 -35.16 -2.11
C VAL A 111 10.20 -35.96 -0.84
N LYS A 112 9.05 -35.80 -0.18
CA LYS A 112 8.71 -36.59 1.03
C LYS A 112 8.72 -38.11 0.74
N ASN A 113 8.13 -38.51 -0.37
CA ASN A 113 7.98 -39.92 -0.72
C ASN A 113 9.25 -40.53 -1.35
N THR A 114 10.08 -39.77 -2.04
CA THR A 114 11.28 -40.29 -2.73
C THR A 114 12.60 -40.01 -2.02
N GLN A 115 12.61 -39.05 -1.07
CA GLN A 115 13.80 -38.69 -0.33
C GLN A 115 13.63 -38.93 1.17
N VAL A 116 12.70 -38.23 1.86
CA VAL A 116 12.60 -38.29 3.33
C VAL A 116 12.21 -39.65 3.84
N LYS A 117 11.12 -40.24 3.33
CA LYS A 117 10.66 -41.58 3.79
C LYS A 117 11.69 -42.69 3.51
N PRO A 118 12.30 -42.77 2.30
CA PRO A 118 13.36 -43.74 2.04
C PRO A 118 14.61 -43.58 2.92
N MET A 119 14.95 -42.32 3.34
CA MET A 119 16.06 -42.12 4.27
C MET A 119 15.82 -42.81 5.62
N LEU A 120 14.56 -42.84 6.09
CA LEU A 120 14.19 -43.53 7.31
C LEU A 120 14.30 -45.07 7.17
N ASP A 121 14.04 -45.60 5.97
CA ASP A 121 14.19 -47.02 5.70
C ASP A 121 15.68 -47.48 5.77
N PHE A 122 16.59 -46.56 5.46
CA PHE A 122 18.03 -46.81 5.60
C PHE A 122 18.55 -46.58 7.02
N ALA A 123 17.82 -45.87 7.88
CA ALA A 123 18.23 -45.59 9.24
C ALA A 123 18.37 -46.90 10.06
N LYS A 124 19.45 -47.03 10.81
CA LYS A 124 19.70 -48.22 11.66
C LYS A 124 19.00 -48.14 13.00
N LYS A 125 18.63 -46.93 13.45
CA LYS A 125 17.85 -46.72 14.67
C LYS A 125 16.39 -46.48 14.35
N GLN A 126 15.53 -47.25 14.96
CA GLN A 126 14.08 -47.04 14.81
C GLN A 126 13.61 -45.68 15.35
N SER A 127 14.37 -45.06 16.26
CA SER A 127 14.10 -43.76 16.82
C SER A 127 14.57 -42.58 15.91
N THR A 128 15.19 -42.88 14.77
CA THR A 128 15.61 -41.83 13.84
C THR A 128 14.39 -41.09 13.26
N LEU A 129 14.43 -39.76 13.26
CA LEU A 129 13.40 -38.92 12.71
C LEU A 129 13.82 -38.39 11.33
N GLY A 130 12.87 -38.36 10.41
CA GLY A 130 13.02 -37.62 9.14
C GLY A 130 12.46 -36.21 9.28
N LEU A 131 13.14 -35.21 8.76
CA LEU A 131 12.63 -33.84 8.70
C LEU A 131 12.48 -33.42 7.26
N TYR A 132 11.34 -32.83 6.94
CA TYR A 132 11.11 -32.09 5.70
C TYR A 132 10.86 -30.63 6.03
N TRP A 133 11.50 -29.72 5.25
CA TRP A 133 11.42 -28.29 5.48
C TRP A 133 11.39 -27.51 4.16
N ASP A 134 10.37 -26.71 3.95
CA ASP A 134 10.31 -25.74 2.84
C ASP A 134 9.66 -24.41 3.30
N ASN A 135 9.34 -23.54 2.36
CA ASN A 135 8.74 -22.21 2.62
C ASN A 135 7.31 -22.27 3.20
N ILE A 136 6.59 -23.36 3.00
CA ILE A 136 5.18 -23.51 3.42
C ILE A 136 5.03 -24.63 4.44
N GLU A 137 5.69 -25.77 4.24
CA GLU A 137 5.48 -26.99 4.98
C GLU A 137 6.73 -27.42 5.74
N LYS A 138 6.55 -27.74 7.01
CA LYS A 138 7.61 -28.23 7.92
C LYS A 138 7.07 -29.43 8.65
N ARG A 139 7.65 -30.63 8.37
CA ARG A 139 7.12 -31.92 8.85
C ARG A 139 8.19 -32.79 9.46
N VAL A 140 7.82 -33.49 10.50
CA VAL A 140 8.63 -34.60 11.08
C VAL A 140 7.99 -35.93 10.73
N PHE A 141 8.83 -36.90 10.42
CA PHE A 141 8.48 -38.28 10.09
C PHE A 141 9.15 -39.21 11.08
N TRP A 142 8.44 -40.28 11.47
CA TRP A 142 8.98 -41.31 12.34
C TRP A 142 8.43 -42.72 12.00
N ILE A 143 9.14 -43.77 12.41
CA ILE A 143 8.70 -45.13 12.23
C ILE A 143 7.94 -45.59 13.47
N GLU A 144 6.71 -46.01 13.28
CA GLU A 144 5.90 -46.65 14.27
C GLU A 144 5.80 -48.13 13.92
N VAL A 145 5.95 -49.03 14.93
CA VAL A 145 5.82 -50.47 14.72
C VAL A 145 4.65 -50.96 15.56
N THR A 146 3.59 -51.39 14.88
CA THR A 146 2.40 -51.97 15.52
C THR A 146 2.20 -53.38 14.97
N ASP A 147 2.15 -54.38 15.84
CA ASP A 147 1.99 -55.77 15.47
C ASP A 147 3.04 -56.26 14.45
N GLY A 148 4.27 -55.78 14.55
CA GLY A 148 5.37 -56.10 13.64
C GLY A 148 5.35 -55.43 12.28
N ILE A 149 4.35 -54.63 12.00
CA ILE A 149 4.23 -53.82 10.77
C ILE A 149 4.86 -52.43 11.00
N LYS A 150 5.84 -52.10 10.15
CA LYS A 150 6.43 -50.74 10.13
C LYS A 150 5.56 -49.80 9.35
N GLU A 151 5.16 -48.66 9.95
CA GLU A 151 4.45 -47.57 9.31
C GLU A 151 5.19 -46.27 9.54
N ILE A 152 5.35 -45.46 8.49
CA ILE A 152 5.94 -44.12 8.61
C ILE A 152 4.81 -43.15 8.89
N LYS A 153 4.82 -42.58 10.08
CA LYS A 153 3.91 -41.48 10.50
C LYS A 153 4.51 -40.13 10.21
N GLU A 154 3.68 -39.11 10.15
CA GLU A 154 4.10 -37.72 10.00
C GLU A 154 3.33 -36.78 10.93
N GLY A 155 3.96 -35.68 11.32
CA GLY A 155 3.35 -34.66 12.15
C GLY A 155 4.03 -33.30 12.06
N PRO A 156 3.46 -32.27 12.71
CA PRO A 156 4.03 -30.92 12.77
C PRO A 156 5.34 -30.89 13.58
N LEU A 157 6.12 -29.83 13.43
CA LEU A 157 7.40 -29.63 14.13
C LEU A 157 7.28 -29.64 15.66
N THR A 158 6.10 -29.39 16.21
CA THR A 158 5.86 -29.49 17.66
C THR A 158 6.12 -30.90 18.22
N PHE A 159 6.09 -31.92 17.37
CA PHE A 159 6.39 -33.30 17.74
C PHE A 159 7.90 -33.57 17.84
N VAL A 160 8.76 -32.73 17.26
CA VAL A 160 10.23 -32.90 17.39
C VAL A 160 10.61 -32.73 18.86
N PRO A 161 11.18 -33.81 19.49
CA PRO A 161 11.49 -33.78 20.91
C PRO A 161 12.73 -32.93 21.20
N LYS A 162 12.97 -32.64 22.47
CA LYS A 162 14.30 -32.20 22.90
C LYS A 162 15.32 -33.31 22.70
N PHE A 163 16.58 -32.92 22.47
CA PHE A 163 17.65 -33.91 22.25
C PHE A 163 17.66 -35.00 23.34
N GLY A 164 17.75 -36.25 22.93
CA GLY A 164 17.76 -37.43 23.83
C GLY A 164 16.39 -37.90 24.35
N LEU A 165 15.30 -37.16 23.99
CA LEU A 165 13.95 -37.59 24.37
C LEU A 165 13.23 -38.27 23.20
N PRO A 166 12.26 -39.16 23.46
CA PRO A 166 11.43 -39.77 22.43
C PRO A 166 10.43 -38.75 21.85
N ILE A 167 9.97 -39.01 20.62
CA ILE A 167 8.92 -38.25 19.98
C ILE A 167 7.63 -38.27 20.82
N LYS A 168 6.95 -37.18 20.90
CA LYS A 168 5.66 -37.02 21.57
C LYS A 168 4.70 -36.26 20.72
N THR A 169 3.53 -36.83 20.46
CA THR A 169 2.43 -36.13 19.78
C THR A 169 1.86 -35.05 20.71
N THR A 170 1.99 -33.80 20.29
CA THR A 170 1.57 -32.63 21.07
C THR A 170 0.63 -31.81 20.25
N PRO A 171 -0.62 -31.52 20.71
CA PRO A 171 -1.50 -30.62 20.01
C PRO A 171 -0.88 -29.23 19.78
N LEU A 172 -1.28 -28.58 18.68
CA LEU A 172 -0.90 -27.21 18.42
C LEU A 172 -1.62 -26.26 19.38
N THR A 173 -0.89 -25.27 19.86
CA THR A 173 -1.39 -24.19 20.74
C THR A 173 -1.09 -22.85 20.09
N PHE A 174 -1.73 -21.78 20.56
CA PHE A 174 -1.46 -20.45 20.03
C PHE A 174 0.03 -20.05 20.12
N ASN A 175 0.71 -20.48 21.17
CA ASN A 175 2.13 -20.21 21.36
C ASN A 175 3.05 -21.05 20.47
N THR A 176 2.55 -22.15 19.89
CA THR A 176 3.34 -23.06 19.05
C THR A 176 3.12 -22.90 17.55
N ILE A 177 2.07 -22.20 17.13
CA ILE A 177 1.87 -21.83 15.73
C ILE A 177 2.73 -20.62 15.38
N GLU A 178 3.20 -20.54 14.15
CA GLU A 178 4.13 -19.50 13.71
C GLU A 178 3.58 -18.71 12.53
N PRO A 179 3.86 -17.40 12.45
CA PRO A 179 3.55 -16.62 11.26
C PRO A 179 4.36 -17.16 10.08
N VAL A 180 3.81 -17.03 8.87
CA VAL A 180 4.48 -17.44 7.62
C VAL A 180 4.97 -16.22 6.85
N ASP A 181 5.97 -16.43 5.99
CA ASP A 181 6.50 -15.37 5.13
C ASP A 181 5.49 -14.94 4.04
N SER A 182 4.58 -15.83 3.65
CA SER A 182 3.58 -15.58 2.62
C SER A 182 2.27 -16.34 2.88
N LEU A 183 1.26 -15.62 3.35
CA LEU A 183 -0.11 -16.16 3.41
C LEU A 183 -0.65 -16.46 2.01
N THR A 184 -0.23 -15.70 1.01
CA THR A 184 -0.64 -15.90 -0.38
C THR A 184 -0.25 -17.28 -0.87
N GLU A 185 1.01 -17.70 -0.70
CA GLU A 185 1.48 -19.01 -1.15
C GLU A 185 0.80 -20.15 -0.37
N THR A 186 0.57 -19.96 0.94
CA THR A 186 -0.16 -20.92 1.77
C THR A 186 -1.57 -21.17 1.26
N PHE A 187 -2.31 -20.11 0.97
CA PHE A 187 -3.69 -20.24 0.48
C PHE A 187 -3.78 -20.64 -0.99
N GLU A 188 -2.81 -20.31 -1.84
CA GLU A 188 -2.70 -20.87 -3.19
C GLU A 188 -2.53 -22.39 -3.15
N ARG A 189 -1.73 -22.89 -2.21
CA ARG A 189 -1.58 -24.33 -2.02
C ARG A 189 -2.89 -24.99 -1.58
N ILE A 190 -3.66 -24.33 -0.70
CA ILE A 190 -5.01 -24.78 -0.33
C ILE A 190 -5.95 -24.74 -1.55
N GLU A 191 -5.88 -23.71 -2.37
CA GLU A 191 -6.65 -23.64 -3.62
C GLU A 191 -6.31 -24.79 -4.58
N ASP A 192 -5.04 -25.14 -4.72
CA ASP A 192 -4.60 -26.30 -5.51
C ASP A 192 -5.23 -27.61 -5.01
N ILE A 193 -5.26 -27.83 -3.68
CA ILE A 193 -5.91 -29.01 -3.07
C ILE A 193 -7.41 -29.02 -3.42
N LEU A 194 -8.09 -27.89 -3.29
CA LEU A 194 -9.51 -27.76 -3.64
C LEU A 194 -9.75 -27.93 -5.15
N HIS A 195 -8.83 -27.51 -5.98
CA HIS A 195 -8.89 -27.72 -7.43
C HIS A 195 -8.77 -29.19 -7.79
N GLN A 196 -7.82 -29.90 -7.19
CA GLN A 196 -7.66 -31.34 -7.35
C GLN A 196 -8.90 -32.11 -6.87
N ALA A 197 -9.59 -31.59 -5.83
CA ALA A 197 -10.87 -32.11 -5.37
C ALA A 197 -12.08 -31.69 -6.25
N SER A 198 -11.83 -31.08 -7.42
CA SER A 198 -12.82 -30.72 -8.45
C SER A 198 -13.85 -29.66 -8.05
N PHE A 199 -13.51 -28.79 -7.09
CA PHE A 199 -14.39 -27.64 -6.80
C PHE A 199 -14.29 -26.54 -7.86
N ALA A 200 -15.45 -25.95 -8.23
CA ALA A 200 -15.51 -24.79 -9.10
C ALA A 200 -14.82 -23.55 -8.46
N PRO A 201 -14.27 -22.62 -9.25
CA PRO A 201 -13.52 -21.46 -8.73
C PRO A 201 -14.26 -20.68 -7.66
N GLU A 202 -15.53 -20.36 -7.88
CA GLU A 202 -16.35 -19.60 -6.93
C GLU A 202 -16.48 -20.36 -5.60
N LYS A 203 -16.67 -21.68 -5.65
CA LYS A 203 -16.80 -22.51 -4.46
C LYS A 203 -15.48 -22.67 -3.73
N ARG A 204 -14.34 -22.73 -4.44
CA ARG A 204 -13.02 -22.75 -3.81
C ARG A 204 -12.81 -21.52 -2.94
N TYR A 205 -13.10 -20.33 -3.46
CA TYR A 205 -12.96 -19.08 -2.72
C TYR A 205 -13.91 -18.99 -1.51
N GLU A 206 -15.14 -19.46 -1.63
CA GLU A 206 -16.08 -19.52 -0.51
C GLU A 206 -15.50 -20.42 0.62
N ILE A 207 -15.00 -21.60 0.26
CA ILE A 207 -14.37 -22.52 1.22
C ILE A 207 -13.13 -21.91 1.87
N ILE A 208 -12.27 -21.27 1.09
CA ILE A 208 -11.09 -20.58 1.61
C ILE A 208 -11.49 -19.50 2.61
N LEU A 209 -12.52 -18.72 2.30
CA LEU A 209 -13.03 -17.70 3.21
C LEU A 209 -13.58 -18.30 4.50
N GLN A 210 -14.35 -19.38 4.42
CA GLN A 210 -14.83 -20.09 5.60
C GLN A 210 -13.68 -20.60 6.49
N LEU A 211 -12.66 -21.21 5.87
CA LEU A 211 -11.46 -21.70 6.58
C LEU A 211 -10.66 -20.57 7.22
N LEU A 212 -10.51 -19.44 6.51
CA LEU A 212 -9.82 -18.27 7.00
C LEU A 212 -10.50 -17.70 8.24
N LEU A 213 -11.81 -17.45 8.15
CA LEU A 213 -12.60 -16.95 9.28
C LEU A 213 -12.60 -17.92 10.47
N THR A 214 -12.68 -19.21 10.18
CA THR A 214 -12.64 -20.24 11.21
C THR A 214 -11.28 -20.26 11.93
N LYS A 215 -10.20 -20.13 11.18
CA LYS A 215 -8.85 -20.09 11.73
C LYS A 215 -8.62 -18.84 12.59
N ILE A 216 -9.05 -17.67 12.10
CA ILE A 216 -8.97 -16.42 12.86
C ILE A 216 -9.81 -16.50 14.15
N PHE A 217 -11.03 -17.06 14.07
CA PHE A 217 -11.90 -17.27 15.22
C PHE A 217 -11.23 -18.14 16.29
N ASP A 218 -10.63 -19.26 15.88
CA ASP A 218 -9.92 -20.18 16.77
C ASP A 218 -8.70 -19.51 17.41
N GLU A 219 -7.88 -18.79 16.61
CA GLU A 219 -6.71 -18.08 17.12
C GLU A 219 -7.09 -17.01 18.16
N HIS A 220 -8.12 -16.21 17.91
CA HIS A 220 -8.61 -15.20 18.87
C HIS A 220 -9.14 -15.83 20.15
N ALA A 221 -9.86 -16.95 20.05
CA ALA A 221 -10.41 -17.63 21.22
C ALA A 221 -9.32 -18.15 22.17
N PHE A 222 -8.14 -18.46 21.63
CA PHE A 222 -7.01 -19.04 22.37
C PHE A 222 -5.81 -18.09 22.55
N GLU A 223 -5.87 -16.87 22.05
CA GLU A 223 -4.77 -15.89 22.16
C GLU A 223 -4.38 -15.62 23.64
N VAL A 224 -5.34 -15.43 24.51
CA VAL A 224 -5.10 -15.20 25.96
C VAL A 224 -4.74 -16.48 26.69
N ARG A 225 -5.20 -17.62 26.18
CA ARG A 225 -4.96 -18.97 26.73
C ARG A 225 -3.93 -19.73 25.92
N GLY A 226 -2.82 -19.08 25.61
CA GLY A 226 -1.86 -19.47 24.58
C GLY A 226 -1.30 -20.88 24.63
N ASP A 227 -1.34 -21.54 25.78
CA ASP A 227 -0.85 -22.94 25.97
C ASP A 227 -1.97 -23.98 25.89
N GLU A 228 -3.24 -23.58 25.77
CA GLU A 228 -4.33 -24.53 25.54
C GLU A 228 -4.35 -24.99 24.06
N PRO A 229 -4.73 -26.25 23.79
CA PRO A 229 -4.85 -26.74 22.43
C PRO A 229 -5.86 -25.96 21.61
N LEU A 230 -5.45 -25.50 20.44
CA LEU A 230 -6.35 -24.93 19.44
C LEU A 230 -7.40 -25.95 19.01
N GLU A 231 -8.54 -25.52 18.51
CA GLU A 231 -9.55 -26.44 17.97
C GLU A 231 -9.31 -26.77 16.49
N ILE A 232 -8.55 -25.93 15.78
CA ILE A 232 -8.08 -26.21 14.41
C ILE A 232 -6.71 -26.89 14.49
N GLN A 233 -6.69 -28.20 14.32
CA GLN A 233 -5.55 -29.08 14.52
C GLN A 233 -5.22 -29.90 13.29
N ASP A 234 -3.98 -30.33 13.20
CA ASP A 234 -3.58 -31.42 12.30
C ASP A 234 -4.09 -32.75 12.89
N TYR A 235 -5.36 -33.00 12.76
CA TYR A 235 -6.05 -34.10 13.40
C TYR A 235 -5.58 -35.51 12.94
N ARG A 236 -5.08 -35.61 11.69
CA ARG A 236 -4.51 -36.89 11.20
C ARG A 236 -3.26 -37.23 11.99
N SER A 237 -2.38 -36.30 12.25
CA SER A 237 -1.17 -36.51 13.05
C SER A 237 -1.48 -36.86 14.51
N LEU A 238 -2.65 -36.48 15.02
CA LEU A 238 -3.15 -36.82 16.34
C LEU A 238 -3.93 -38.12 16.36
N GLY A 239 -3.94 -38.91 15.27
CA GLY A 239 -4.65 -40.17 15.18
C GLY A 239 -6.17 -40.09 15.13
N THR A 240 -6.74 -38.93 14.79
CA THR A 240 -8.19 -38.73 14.71
C THR A 240 -8.74 -39.22 13.36
N SER A 241 -9.90 -39.86 13.34
CA SER A 241 -10.56 -40.30 12.11
C SER A 241 -11.09 -39.14 11.27
N ALA A 242 -11.28 -39.37 9.97
CA ALA A 242 -11.82 -38.36 9.03
C ALA A 242 -13.19 -37.84 9.45
N ASP A 243 -14.10 -38.70 9.89
CA ASP A 243 -15.44 -38.31 10.31
C ASP A 243 -15.44 -37.47 11.58
N THR A 244 -14.62 -37.87 12.56
CA THR A 244 -14.45 -37.12 13.81
C THR A 244 -13.82 -35.74 13.54
N THR A 245 -12.84 -35.67 12.66
CA THR A 245 -12.20 -34.43 12.25
C THR A 245 -13.23 -33.50 11.57
N LYS A 246 -13.98 -34.03 10.62
CA LYS A 246 -15.03 -33.27 9.91
C LYS A 246 -16.06 -32.72 10.89
N LYS A 247 -16.48 -33.50 11.90
CA LYS A 247 -17.41 -33.03 12.95
C LYS A 247 -16.79 -31.92 13.78
N LYS A 248 -15.61 -32.12 14.33
CA LYS A 248 -14.92 -31.10 15.18
C LYS A 248 -14.72 -29.79 14.45
N VAL A 249 -14.12 -29.84 13.26
CA VAL A 249 -13.90 -28.63 12.45
C VAL A 249 -15.22 -27.98 12.04
N GLY A 250 -16.24 -28.77 11.67
CA GLY A 250 -17.57 -28.29 11.33
C GLY A 250 -18.25 -27.53 12.47
N ASP A 251 -18.05 -27.96 13.71
CA ASP A 251 -18.59 -27.26 14.89
C ASP A 251 -17.88 -25.89 15.11
N VAL A 252 -16.58 -25.81 14.84
CA VAL A 252 -15.84 -24.53 14.87
C VAL A 252 -16.30 -23.61 13.75
N VAL A 253 -16.47 -24.14 12.53
CA VAL A 253 -17.01 -23.38 11.38
C VAL A 253 -18.36 -22.76 11.70
N LYS A 254 -19.30 -23.52 12.26
CA LYS A 254 -20.62 -23.00 12.66
C LYS A 254 -20.53 -21.83 13.63
N ARG A 255 -19.69 -21.98 14.67
CA ARG A 255 -19.47 -20.90 15.65
C ARG A 255 -18.83 -19.66 15.01
N ALA A 256 -17.80 -19.85 14.20
CA ALA A 256 -17.11 -18.78 13.51
C ALA A 256 -18.04 -18.02 12.54
N ILE A 257 -18.79 -18.75 11.69
CA ILE A 257 -19.72 -18.14 10.74
C ILE A 257 -20.90 -17.46 11.48
N SER A 258 -21.38 -18.03 12.59
CA SER A 258 -22.38 -17.35 13.42
C SER A 258 -21.84 -16.06 14.03
N PHE A 259 -20.60 -16.07 14.54
CA PHE A 259 -19.98 -14.91 15.17
C PHE A 259 -19.72 -13.77 14.16
N TYR A 260 -19.11 -14.09 12.99
CA TYR A 260 -18.81 -13.08 11.99
C TYR A 260 -19.98 -12.77 11.05
N GLY A 261 -20.96 -13.68 10.95
CA GLY A 261 -22.08 -13.56 10.00
C GLY A 261 -22.96 -12.34 10.20
N GLU A 262 -23.04 -11.79 11.41
CA GLU A 262 -23.75 -10.53 11.71
C GLU A 262 -23.08 -9.31 11.05
N HIS A 263 -21.78 -9.40 10.82
CA HIS A 263 -20.95 -8.32 10.23
C HIS A 263 -20.74 -8.49 8.72
N LEU A 264 -21.04 -9.67 8.17
CA LEU A 264 -20.84 -9.96 6.74
C LEU A 264 -22.13 -9.75 5.96
N PRO A 265 -22.14 -8.83 4.97
CA PRO A 265 -23.36 -8.54 4.18
C PRO A 265 -23.86 -9.73 3.36
N ASN A 266 -22.98 -10.64 2.97
CA ASN A 266 -23.31 -11.85 2.25
C ASN A 266 -23.26 -13.06 3.19
N ARG A 267 -24.36 -13.79 3.30
CA ARG A 267 -24.43 -15.02 4.10
C ARG A 267 -23.49 -16.07 3.55
N LEU A 268 -22.54 -16.49 4.37
CA LEU A 268 -21.72 -17.68 4.12
C LEU A 268 -22.43 -18.93 4.65
N SER A 269 -22.20 -20.06 3.97
CA SER A 269 -22.63 -21.35 4.51
C SER A 269 -21.92 -21.65 5.84
N ASP A 270 -22.64 -22.21 6.79
CA ASP A 270 -22.07 -22.67 8.07
C ASP A 270 -21.55 -24.11 8.00
N THR A 271 -21.51 -24.67 6.79
CA THR A 271 -21.03 -26.05 6.52
C THR A 271 -19.92 -26.06 5.48
N LEU A 272 -18.91 -26.90 5.69
CA LEU A 272 -17.84 -27.14 4.71
C LEU A 272 -18.19 -28.36 3.85
N PRO A 273 -18.26 -28.23 2.54
CA PRO A 273 -18.57 -29.36 1.63
C PRO A 273 -17.33 -30.21 1.31
N LEU A 274 -16.44 -30.43 2.28
CA LEU A 274 -15.19 -31.14 2.12
C LEU A 274 -15.33 -32.62 2.53
N SER A 275 -14.60 -33.50 1.84
CA SER A 275 -14.34 -34.85 2.34
C SER A 275 -13.37 -34.80 3.53
N GLY A 276 -13.36 -35.79 4.36
CA GLY A 276 -12.43 -35.88 5.49
C GLY A 276 -10.97 -35.89 5.03
N ASP A 277 -10.65 -36.58 3.93
CA ASP A 277 -9.30 -36.62 3.37
C ASP A 277 -8.83 -35.28 2.83
N THR A 278 -9.69 -34.59 2.06
CA THR A 278 -9.40 -33.22 1.58
C THR A 278 -9.18 -32.27 2.75
N LEU A 279 -10.00 -32.38 3.79
CA LEU A 279 -9.86 -31.58 4.99
C LEU A 279 -8.53 -31.87 5.72
N PHE A 280 -8.10 -33.13 5.82
CA PHE A 280 -6.79 -33.47 6.39
C PHE A 280 -5.63 -32.81 5.63
N GLU A 281 -5.65 -32.87 4.29
CA GLU A 281 -4.58 -32.25 3.49
C GLU A 281 -4.53 -30.71 3.69
N ILE A 282 -5.69 -30.08 3.85
CA ILE A 282 -5.77 -28.65 4.16
C ILE A 282 -5.25 -28.36 5.58
N LEU A 283 -5.66 -29.15 6.57
CA LEU A 283 -5.26 -28.93 7.96
C LEU A 283 -3.76 -29.11 8.19
N LYS A 284 -3.10 -30.00 7.44
CA LYS A 284 -1.62 -30.14 7.48
C LYS A 284 -0.91 -28.81 7.21
N ILE A 285 -1.49 -27.97 6.35
CA ILE A 285 -0.92 -26.69 5.93
C ILE A 285 -1.46 -25.55 6.79
N LEU A 286 -2.77 -25.52 7.04
CA LEU A 286 -3.44 -24.41 7.71
C LEU A 286 -3.24 -24.41 9.23
N ALA A 287 -3.29 -25.57 9.89
CA ALA A 287 -3.28 -25.62 11.35
C ALA A 287 -1.99 -25.03 11.98
N PRO A 288 -0.77 -25.28 11.44
CA PRO A 288 0.47 -24.73 12.00
C PRO A 288 0.66 -23.22 11.78
N VAL A 289 -0.11 -22.62 10.88
CA VAL A 289 0.04 -21.21 10.52
C VAL A 289 -0.64 -20.31 11.55
N LYS A 290 0.05 -19.22 11.93
CA LYS A 290 -0.54 -18.11 12.68
C LYS A 290 -0.94 -17.01 11.70
N ILE A 291 -2.22 -16.66 11.67
CA ILE A 291 -2.77 -15.61 10.79
C ILE A 291 -2.80 -14.27 11.52
N ILE A 292 -3.38 -14.23 12.71
CA ILE A 292 -3.39 -13.03 13.51
C ILE A 292 -1.96 -12.66 13.94
N HIS A 293 -1.67 -11.38 14.04
CA HIS A 293 -0.32 -10.85 14.31
C HIS A 293 0.73 -11.11 13.20
N SER A 294 0.30 -11.56 12.01
CA SER A 294 1.19 -11.58 10.85
C SER A 294 1.63 -10.17 10.45
N LYS A 295 2.77 -10.05 9.77
CA LYS A 295 3.27 -8.77 9.26
C LYS A 295 2.24 -8.16 8.29
N ARG A 296 2.13 -6.82 8.32
CA ARG A 296 1.10 -6.10 7.56
C ARG A 296 1.23 -6.31 6.05
N ASP A 297 2.42 -6.27 5.52
CA ASP A 297 2.72 -6.48 4.11
C ASP A 297 2.33 -7.88 3.63
N VAL A 298 2.56 -8.90 4.46
CA VAL A 298 2.14 -10.29 4.21
C VAL A 298 0.62 -10.39 4.15
N VAL A 299 -0.06 -9.83 5.15
CA VAL A 299 -1.52 -9.80 5.23
C VAL A 299 -2.11 -9.03 4.06
N GLN A 300 -1.56 -7.87 3.75
CA GLN A 300 -2.08 -7.03 2.67
C GLN A 300 -1.86 -7.65 1.28
N THR A 301 -0.69 -8.23 1.02
CA THR A 301 -0.41 -8.90 -0.25
C THR A 301 -1.38 -10.05 -0.48
N PHE A 302 -1.59 -10.87 0.55
CA PHE A 302 -2.59 -11.94 0.53
C PHE A 302 -3.98 -11.38 0.25
N TYR A 303 -4.40 -10.38 1.03
CA TYR A 303 -5.72 -9.80 0.95
C TYR A 303 -6.00 -9.18 -0.42
N MET A 304 -5.07 -8.40 -0.98
CA MET A 304 -5.21 -7.82 -2.32
C MET A 304 -5.38 -8.89 -3.40
N LYS A 305 -4.62 -9.98 -3.32
CA LYS A 305 -4.72 -11.08 -4.27
C LYS A 305 -6.03 -11.86 -4.11
N PHE A 306 -6.37 -12.17 -2.86
CA PHE A 306 -7.58 -12.90 -2.49
C PHE A 306 -8.85 -12.12 -2.82
N ALA A 307 -8.93 -10.83 -2.50
CA ALA A 307 -10.06 -9.98 -2.82
C ALA A 307 -10.28 -9.86 -4.33
N LYS A 308 -9.21 -9.71 -5.13
CA LYS A 308 -9.31 -9.70 -6.59
C LYS A 308 -9.86 -11.03 -7.14
N ALA A 309 -9.46 -12.15 -6.56
CA ALA A 309 -9.93 -13.47 -6.98
C ALA A 309 -11.40 -13.73 -6.63
N LEU A 310 -11.84 -13.34 -5.41
CA LEU A 310 -13.22 -13.48 -4.94
C LEU A 310 -14.22 -12.67 -5.75
N TYR A 311 -13.88 -11.42 -6.02
CA TYR A 311 -14.88 -10.45 -6.45
C TYR A 311 -14.82 -10.09 -7.93
N LYS A 312 -13.88 -10.63 -8.73
CA LYS A 312 -13.71 -10.50 -10.21
C LYS A 312 -13.84 -9.06 -10.79
N TRP A 313 -13.97 -8.01 -9.98
CA TRP A 313 -14.46 -6.69 -10.38
C TRP A 313 -13.60 -5.54 -9.86
N ASP A 314 -13.82 -4.35 -10.34
CA ASP A 314 -13.26 -3.02 -10.08
C ASP A 314 -12.99 -2.64 -8.60
N MET A 315 -12.70 -3.63 -7.76
CA MET A 315 -12.40 -3.45 -6.33
C MET A 315 -11.10 -2.67 -6.09
N ALA A 316 -10.28 -2.55 -7.12
CA ALA A 316 -9.11 -1.69 -7.05
C ALA A 316 -9.46 -0.24 -6.63
N GLN A 317 -10.68 0.24 -6.92
CA GLN A 317 -11.14 1.58 -6.53
C GLN A 317 -11.35 1.76 -5.01
N TYR A 318 -11.40 0.69 -4.23
CA TYR A 318 -11.59 0.75 -2.78
C TYR A 318 -10.28 0.74 -1.99
N PHE A 319 -9.14 0.44 -2.63
CA PHE A 319 -7.87 0.30 -1.93
C PHE A 319 -7.04 1.57 -1.93
N THR A 320 -6.55 1.93 -0.75
CA THR A 320 -5.53 2.96 -0.59
C THR A 320 -4.19 2.27 -0.27
N PRO A 321 -3.09 2.63 -0.96
CA PRO A 321 -1.79 2.02 -0.70
C PRO A 321 -1.36 2.18 0.76
N THR A 322 -0.78 1.11 1.34
CA THR A 322 -0.43 1.09 2.78
C THR A 322 0.58 2.14 3.18
N THR A 323 1.57 2.42 2.34
CA THR A 323 2.54 3.47 2.62
C THR A 323 1.86 4.84 2.76
N VAL A 324 0.80 5.10 1.98
CA VAL A 324 -0.02 6.32 2.08
C VAL A 324 -0.86 6.30 3.36
N THR A 325 -1.50 5.18 3.70
CA THR A 325 -2.34 5.09 4.89
C THR A 325 -1.53 5.16 6.18
N ASP A 326 -0.35 4.54 6.21
CA ASP A 326 0.56 4.61 7.35
C ASP A 326 1.07 6.04 7.57
N PHE A 327 1.55 6.67 6.49
CA PHE A 327 1.95 8.07 6.51
C PHE A 327 0.84 8.99 7.03
N LEU A 328 -0.39 8.79 6.53
CA LEU A 328 -1.53 9.61 6.92
C LEU A 328 -1.84 9.45 8.41
N VAL A 329 -1.83 8.21 8.91
CA VAL A 329 -2.06 7.90 10.32
C VAL A 329 -0.91 8.41 11.19
N ASP A 330 0.33 8.32 10.73
CA ASP A 330 1.47 8.86 11.46
C ASP A 330 1.36 10.37 11.68
N ILE A 331 0.88 11.13 10.71
CA ILE A 331 0.72 12.59 10.88
C ILE A 331 -0.52 12.91 11.72
N ILE A 332 -1.68 12.29 11.45
CA ILE A 332 -2.91 12.59 12.21
C ILE A 332 -2.81 12.16 13.67
N ASN A 333 -1.89 11.22 13.97
CA ASN A 333 -1.42 10.84 15.29
C ASN A 333 -2.56 10.55 16.29
N PRO A 334 -3.36 9.49 16.07
CA PRO A 334 -4.46 9.15 16.98
C PRO A 334 -3.94 8.85 18.39
N GLN A 335 -4.57 9.41 19.40
CA GLN A 335 -4.22 9.23 20.81
C GLN A 335 -5.10 8.17 21.48
N PHE A 336 -4.62 7.64 22.59
CA PHE A 336 -5.37 6.68 23.38
C PHE A 336 -6.73 7.25 23.82
N GLY A 337 -7.79 6.46 23.61
CA GLY A 337 -9.17 6.82 23.98
C GLY A 337 -9.90 7.71 22.96
N GLU A 338 -9.27 8.11 21.87
CA GLU A 338 -9.94 8.85 20.80
C GLU A 338 -10.72 7.91 19.89
N HIS A 339 -11.89 8.35 19.48
CA HIS A 339 -12.71 7.67 18.48
C HIS A 339 -12.30 8.11 17.07
N ILE A 340 -11.95 7.13 16.25
CA ILE A 340 -11.52 7.33 14.86
C ILE A 340 -12.60 6.81 13.92
N ALA A 341 -12.90 7.56 12.86
CA ALA A 341 -13.82 7.10 11.83
C ALA A 341 -13.34 7.37 10.40
N ASP A 342 -13.87 6.56 9.50
CA ASP A 342 -13.79 6.77 8.05
C ASP A 342 -15.22 6.66 7.48
N PRO A 343 -15.80 7.79 7.03
CA PRO A 343 -17.18 7.83 6.51
C PRO A 343 -17.35 7.24 5.11
N ALA A 344 -16.26 6.89 4.43
CA ALA A 344 -16.23 6.21 3.13
C ALA A 344 -15.11 5.16 3.13
N CYS A 345 -15.18 4.21 4.07
CA CYS A 345 -14.04 3.40 4.47
C CYS A 345 -13.51 2.44 3.39
N GLY A 346 -14.31 2.13 2.36
CA GLY A 346 -13.88 1.22 1.30
C GLY A 346 -13.39 -0.11 1.87
N SER A 347 -12.11 -0.40 1.70
CA SER A 347 -11.43 -1.58 2.26
C SER A 347 -10.94 -1.41 3.70
N ALA A 348 -11.22 -0.29 4.34
CA ALA A 348 -10.80 0.07 5.71
C ALA A 348 -9.27 0.21 5.90
N ASP A 349 -8.52 0.53 4.86
CA ASP A 349 -7.05 0.58 4.93
C ASP A 349 -6.53 1.62 5.92
N PHE A 350 -7.20 2.78 6.07
CA PHE A 350 -6.87 3.78 7.08
C PHE A 350 -7.18 3.27 8.50
N LEU A 351 -8.30 2.61 8.66
CA LEU A 351 -8.72 2.07 9.96
C LEU A 351 -7.79 0.95 10.41
N VAL A 352 -7.34 0.10 9.48
CA VAL A 352 -6.29 -0.90 9.72
C VAL A 352 -4.98 -0.23 10.13
N ALA A 353 -4.57 0.83 9.44
CA ALA A 353 -3.36 1.57 9.80
C ALA A 353 -3.47 2.16 11.22
N ALA A 354 -4.59 2.80 11.53
CA ALA A 354 -4.88 3.36 12.85
C ALA A 354 -4.91 2.28 13.94
N PHE A 355 -5.57 1.15 13.68
CA PHE A 355 -5.63 0.02 14.60
C PHE A 355 -4.24 -0.54 14.92
N ARG A 356 -3.40 -0.76 13.90
CA ARG A 356 -2.04 -1.27 14.10
C ARG A 356 -1.14 -0.29 14.85
N ALA A 357 -1.25 1.00 14.54
CA ALA A 357 -0.50 2.04 15.26
C ALA A 357 -0.86 2.08 16.74
N ALA A 358 -2.14 2.03 17.06
CA ALA A 358 -2.66 2.14 18.43
C ALA A 358 -2.55 0.84 19.23
N ARG A 359 -2.63 -0.33 18.59
CA ARG A 359 -2.55 -1.64 19.24
C ARG A 359 -1.25 -1.85 20.00
N LYS A 360 -0.15 -1.26 19.56
CA LYS A 360 1.13 -1.31 20.28
C LYS A 360 1.01 -0.80 21.71
N PHE A 361 0.00 0.03 21.99
CA PHE A 361 -0.22 0.69 23.28
C PHE A 361 -1.41 0.14 24.05
N ASN A 362 -2.43 -0.39 23.37
CA ASN A 362 -3.63 -0.93 24.04
C ASN A 362 -4.43 -1.90 23.15
N PRO A 363 -4.64 -3.16 23.61
CA PRO A 363 -5.46 -4.14 22.87
C PRO A 363 -6.93 -3.78 22.70
N GLY A 364 -7.51 -2.95 23.59
CA GLY A 364 -8.93 -2.54 23.54
C GLY A 364 -9.25 -1.42 22.56
N PHE A 365 -8.29 -1.00 21.74
CA PHE A 365 -8.48 0.14 20.83
C PHE A 365 -9.46 -0.14 19.67
N ALA A 366 -9.75 -1.40 19.39
CA ALA A 366 -10.72 -1.78 18.36
C ALA A 366 -12.11 -1.18 18.58
N ASP A 367 -12.53 -0.99 19.85
CA ASP A 367 -13.82 -0.40 20.19
C ASP A 367 -13.93 1.08 19.81
N CYS A 368 -12.80 1.74 19.54
CA CYS A 368 -12.72 3.16 19.18
C CYS A 368 -12.63 3.41 17.67
N ILE A 369 -12.59 2.37 16.82
CA ILE A 369 -12.42 2.48 15.38
C ILE A 369 -13.72 2.17 14.66
N TRP A 370 -14.15 3.09 13.79
CA TRP A 370 -15.43 3.04 13.09
C TRP A 370 -15.27 3.24 11.59
N GLY A 371 -16.01 2.47 10.80
CA GLY A 371 -16.05 2.64 9.35
C GLY A 371 -17.46 2.60 8.82
N VAL A 372 -17.75 3.44 7.83
CA VAL A 372 -19.04 3.44 7.15
C VAL A 372 -18.80 3.34 5.64
N ASP A 373 -19.55 2.46 4.98
CA ASP A 373 -19.59 2.43 3.51
C ASP A 373 -20.98 2.00 3.05
N ASN A 374 -21.44 2.52 1.91
CA ASN A 374 -22.74 2.19 1.36
C ASN A 374 -22.72 0.92 0.49
N SER A 375 -21.55 0.47 0.06
CA SER A 375 -21.35 -0.74 -0.74
C SER A 375 -21.26 -1.99 0.13
N PRO A 376 -22.18 -2.98 -0.04
CA PRO A 376 -22.07 -4.24 0.71
C PRO A 376 -20.75 -4.97 0.47
N ASN A 377 -20.20 -4.87 -0.75
CA ASN A 377 -18.93 -5.50 -1.10
C ASN A 377 -17.76 -4.80 -0.39
N ALA A 378 -17.76 -3.48 -0.35
CA ALA A 378 -16.75 -2.72 0.39
C ALA A 378 -16.77 -3.06 1.87
N VAL A 379 -17.95 -3.09 2.49
CA VAL A 379 -18.12 -3.47 3.90
C VAL A 379 -17.60 -4.88 4.17
N GLN A 380 -17.91 -5.86 3.33
CA GLN A 380 -17.39 -7.22 3.48
C GLN A 380 -15.86 -7.26 3.40
N VAL A 381 -15.31 -6.51 2.48
CA VAL A 381 -13.86 -6.37 2.29
C VAL A 381 -13.23 -5.70 3.50
N ALA A 382 -13.82 -4.61 3.99
CA ALA A 382 -13.37 -3.88 5.18
C ALA A 382 -13.34 -4.77 6.43
N VAL A 383 -14.42 -5.50 6.69
CA VAL A 383 -14.51 -6.44 7.81
C VAL A 383 -13.39 -7.49 7.74
N LEU A 384 -13.19 -8.10 6.57
CA LEU A 384 -12.11 -9.08 6.39
C LEU A 384 -10.73 -8.48 6.61
N ASN A 385 -10.49 -7.26 6.10
CA ASN A 385 -9.22 -6.59 6.28
C ASN A 385 -8.94 -6.29 7.76
N MET A 386 -9.92 -5.81 8.49
CA MET A 386 -9.81 -5.57 9.93
C MET A 386 -9.54 -6.86 10.70
N LEU A 387 -10.30 -7.93 10.44
CA LEU A 387 -10.13 -9.23 11.08
C LEU A 387 -8.76 -9.84 10.82
N LEU A 388 -8.27 -9.82 9.57
CA LEU A 388 -6.94 -10.30 9.21
C LEU A 388 -5.82 -9.55 9.93
N ASN A 389 -6.06 -8.29 10.26
CA ASN A 389 -5.11 -7.48 11.02
C ASN A 389 -5.28 -7.60 12.55
N GLY A 390 -6.16 -8.50 13.01
CA GLY A 390 -6.30 -8.85 14.41
C GLY A 390 -7.33 -8.04 15.17
N ASP A 391 -8.26 -7.37 14.46
CA ASP A 391 -9.43 -6.77 15.09
C ASP A 391 -10.48 -7.86 15.38
N GLY A 392 -10.72 -8.15 16.65
CA GLY A 392 -11.70 -9.17 17.08
C GLY A 392 -13.15 -8.71 17.02
N LYS A 393 -13.38 -7.39 16.88
CA LYS A 393 -14.68 -6.76 16.75
C LYS A 393 -14.60 -5.69 15.71
N THR A 394 -15.38 -5.73 14.66
CA THR A 394 -15.38 -4.65 13.67
C THR A 394 -16.59 -3.73 13.89
N ASN A 395 -16.34 -2.43 13.99
CA ASN A 395 -17.38 -1.40 13.94
C ASN A 395 -17.54 -0.87 12.50
N ILE A 396 -17.51 -1.77 11.52
CA ILE A 396 -17.78 -1.43 10.13
C ILE A 396 -19.27 -1.55 9.85
N ILE A 397 -19.87 -0.46 9.38
CA ILE A 397 -21.32 -0.34 9.22
C ILE A 397 -21.66 -0.13 7.74
N LYS A 398 -22.60 -0.93 7.24
CA LYS A 398 -23.22 -0.64 5.94
C LYS A 398 -24.26 0.46 6.11
N ASP A 399 -23.91 1.69 5.73
CA ASP A 399 -24.82 2.83 5.75
C ASP A 399 -24.45 3.86 4.66
N ASP A 400 -25.31 4.80 4.37
CA ASP A 400 -25.03 5.95 3.49
C ASP A 400 -24.74 7.18 4.37
N SER A 401 -23.43 7.49 4.53
CA SER A 401 -22.97 8.63 5.35
C SER A 401 -23.53 9.96 4.87
N LEU A 402 -23.74 10.11 3.55
CA LEU A 402 -24.36 11.31 2.97
C LEU A 402 -25.83 11.43 3.36
N GLU A 403 -26.60 10.38 3.27
CA GLU A 403 -28.03 10.40 3.59
C GLU A 403 -28.30 10.48 5.08
N ASN A 404 -27.52 9.77 5.87
CA ASN A 404 -27.72 9.56 7.29
C ASN A 404 -26.78 10.37 8.20
N ILE A 405 -26.21 11.46 7.70
CA ILE A 405 -25.23 12.29 8.40
C ILE A 405 -25.63 12.63 9.86
N ARG A 406 -26.91 12.83 10.11
CA ARG A 406 -27.43 13.16 11.46
C ARG A 406 -27.10 12.12 12.53
N LYS A 407 -26.85 10.88 12.14
CA LYS A 407 -26.46 9.80 13.06
C LYS A 407 -25.03 9.96 13.58
N TYR A 408 -24.20 10.69 12.84
CA TYR A 408 -22.75 10.70 13.01
C TYR A 408 -22.19 12.07 13.43
N VAL A 409 -23.01 13.13 13.48
CA VAL A 409 -22.59 14.49 13.82
C VAL A 409 -21.82 14.53 15.13
N GLU A 410 -20.62 15.11 15.11
CA GLU A 410 -19.74 15.37 16.27
C GLU A 410 -19.46 14.15 17.17
N LYS A 411 -19.34 12.98 16.56
CA LYS A 411 -19.09 11.74 17.30
C LYS A 411 -17.61 11.38 17.44
N TYR A 412 -16.76 11.79 16.49
CA TYR A 412 -15.43 11.26 16.37
C TYR A 412 -14.37 12.33 16.63
N ASP A 413 -13.27 11.93 17.27
CA ASP A 413 -12.15 12.81 17.57
C ASP A 413 -11.22 12.93 16.36
N VAL A 414 -11.13 11.87 15.55
CA VAL A 414 -10.30 11.79 14.35
C VAL A 414 -11.11 11.23 13.20
N ILE A 415 -11.04 11.92 12.05
CA ILE A 415 -11.60 11.45 10.79
C ILE A 415 -10.47 11.21 9.78
N THR A 416 -10.51 10.07 9.13
CA THR A 416 -9.69 9.78 7.94
C THR A 416 -10.62 9.49 6.77
N CYS A 417 -10.31 10.00 5.58
CA CYS A 417 -11.17 9.75 4.43
C CYS A 417 -10.43 9.84 3.09
N ASN A 418 -10.67 8.86 2.24
CA ASN A 418 -10.38 8.93 0.81
C ASN A 418 -11.72 8.85 0.06
N PRO A 419 -12.43 9.99 -0.10
CA PRO A 419 -13.79 9.98 -0.60
C PRO A 419 -13.86 9.56 -2.07
N PRO A 420 -15.00 9.06 -2.54
CA PRO A 420 -15.21 8.81 -3.95
C PRO A 420 -15.21 10.13 -4.71
N PHE A 421 -14.16 10.42 -5.48
CA PHE A 421 -14.03 11.65 -6.26
C PHE A 421 -14.02 11.41 -7.76
N GLY A 422 -14.50 12.41 -8.48
CA GLY A 422 -14.60 12.44 -9.93
C GLY A 422 -15.84 13.21 -10.36
N THR A 423 -15.70 13.99 -11.43
CA THR A 423 -16.76 14.88 -11.93
C THR A 423 -18.04 14.18 -12.39
N LYS A 424 -17.96 12.86 -12.58
CA LYS A 424 -19.09 11.99 -12.94
C LYS A 424 -19.77 11.31 -11.74
N ILE A 425 -19.14 11.34 -10.56
CA ILE A 425 -19.67 10.75 -9.35
C ILE A 425 -20.39 11.85 -8.58
N VAL A 426 -21.69 11.93 -8.75
CA VAL A 426 -22.51 13.05 -8.27
C VAL A 426 -23.71 12.58 -7.48
N GLU A 427 -24.07 13.33 -6.44
CA GLU A 427 -25.32 13.22 -5.71
C GLU A 427 -26.39 14.11 -6.38
N LYS A 428 -27.57 13.54 -6.60
CA LYS A 428 -28.72 14.23 -7.24
C LYS A 428 -29.97 14.25 -6.35
N ARG A 429 -29.94 13.48 -5.25
CA ARG A 429 -31.10 13.40 -4.35
C ARG A 429 -31.26 14.71 -3.57
N SER A 430 -32.32 15.48 -3.85
CA SER A 430 -32.59 16.77 -3.21
C SER A 430 -32.66 16.68 -1.69
N LYS A 431 -33.19 15.57 -1.13
CA LYS A 431 -33.23 15.33 0.33
C LYS A 431 -31.86 15.23 0.94
N VAL A 432 -30.84 14.73 0.18
CA VAL A 432 -29.46 14.64 0.63
C VAL A 432 -28.79 15.98 0.51
N LEU A 433 -28.87 16.62 -0.66
CA LEU A 433 -28.24 17.91 -0.91
C LEU A 433 -28.66 18.98 0.10
N ARG A 434 -29.93 18.98 0.55
CA ARG A 434 -30.46 19.94 1.56
C ARG A 434 -29.79 19.83 2.92
N GLN A 435 -29.08 18.76 3.22
CA GLN A 435 -28.38 18.57 4.49
C GLN A 435 -27.00 19.24 4.53
N TYR A 436 -26.53 19.75 3.39
CA TYR A 436 -25.17 20.24 3.19
C TYR A 436 -25.17 21.69 2.68
N ASP A 437 -24.29 22.51 3.23
CA ASP A 437 -24.12 23.90 2.75
C ASP A 437 -23.59 23.90 1.31
N LEU A 438 -22.65 22.97 1.01
CA LEU A 438 -22.09 22.80 -0.33
C LEU A 438 -23.08 22.14 -1.33
N GLY A 439 -24.29 21.81 -0.88
CA GLY A 439 -25.43 21.39 -1.71
C GLY A 439 -26.22 22.56 -2.31
N PHE A 440 -25.91 23.79 -1.94
CA PHE A 440 -26.56 25.00 -2.42
C PHE A 440 -25.67 25.81 -3.35
N GLU A 441 -26.26 26.75 -4.09
CA GLU A 441 -25.53 27.72 -4.88
C GLU A 441 -24.90 28.77 -3.96
N TRP A 442 -23.71 29.25 -4.38
CA TRP A 442 -22.95 30.30 -3.70
C TRP A 442 -22.57 31.39 -4.67
N TYR A 443 -22.49 32.65 -4.23
CA TYR A 443 -22.06 33.76 -5.01
C TYR A 443 -21.14 34.67 -4.20
N ILE A 444 -20.36 35.48 -4.88
CA ILE A 444 -19.54 36.53 -4.27
C ILE A 444 -20.34 37.83 -4.37
N ASP A 445 -20.60 38.45 -3.22
CA ASP A 445 -21.31 39.74 -3.19
C ASP A 445 -20.41 40.91 -3.63
N GLU A 446 -21.00 42.12 -3.68
CA GLU A 446 -20.31 43.34 -4.10
C GLU A 446 -19.13 43.70 -3.19
N THR A 447 -19.07 43.18 -1.98
CA THR A 447 -17.97 43.39 -1.03
C THR A 447 -16.87 42.31 -1.15
N GLY A 448 -17.02 41.36 -2.07
CA GLY A 448 -16.10 40.26 -2.26
C GLY A 448 -16.29 39.05 -1.30
N ILE A 449 -17.38 39.04 -0.52
CA ILE A 449 -17.69 38.01 0.46
C ILE A 449 -18.51 36.91 -0.21
N LEU A 450 -18.10 35.66 0.05
CA LEU A 450 -18.79 34.47 -0.44
C LEU A 450 -20.01 34.17 0.44
N LYS A 451 -21.19 34.12 -0.16
CA LYS A 451 -22.49 33.89 0.51
C LYS A 451 -23.24 32.72 -0.11
N LYS A 452 -23.88 31.93 0.77
CA LYS A 452 -24.79 30.86 0.39
C LYS A 452 -26.16 31.44 -0.01
N THR A 453 -26.74 30.90 -1.05
CA THR A 453 -28.10 31.16 -1.46
C THR A 453 -29.07 30.12 -0.89
N ASP A 454 -30.40 30.37 -1.05
CA ASP A 454 -31.43 29.36 -0.78
C ASP A 454 -31.67 28.43 -1.98
N THR A 455 -30.97 28.61 -3.09
CA THR A 455 -31.11 27.81 -4.31
C THR A 455 -30.33 26.48 -4.16
N LEU A 456 -31.07 25.38 -4.18
CA LEU A 456 -30.49 24.04 -4.14
C LEU A 456 -29.86 23.68 -5.48
N LEU A 457 -28.66 23.12 -5.48
CA LEU A 457 -28.05 22.60 -6.69
C LEU A 457 -28.83 21.38 -7.22
N SER A 458 -28.90 21.22 -8.52
CA SER A 458 -29.50 20.04 -9.17
C SER A 458 -28.66 18.78 -8.94
N GLN A 459 -27.36 18.94 -8.74
CA GLN A 459 -26.40 17.89 -8.40
C GLN A 459 -25.11 18.48 -7.82
N GLN A 460 -24.41 17.70 -7.01
CA GLN A 460 -23.08 18.05 -6.51
C GLN A 460 -22.14 16.85 -6.59
N GLU A 461 -20.85 17.06 -6.81
CA GLU A 461 -19.82 16.02 -6.71
C GLU A 461 -19.81 15.41 -5.31
N THR A 462 -19.84 14.09 -5.21
CA THR A 462 -19.86 13.40 -3.91
C THR A 462 -18.62 13.71 -3.10
N GLY A 463 -17.44 13.79 -3.73
CA GLY A 463 -16.19 14.17 -3.04
C GLY A 463 -16.26 15.55 -2.37
N ILE A 464 -17.00 16.51 -2.94
CA ILE A 464 -17.23 17.82 -2.32
C ILE A 464 -18.13 17.69 -1.08
N LEU A 465 -19.18 16.89 -1.16
CA LEU A 465 -20.08 16.66 -0.02
C LEU A 465 -19.36 15.91 1.11
N PHE A 466 -18.45 14.99 0.79
CA PHE A 466 -17.65 14.29 1.79
C PHE A 466 -16.67 15.19 2.57
N VAL A 467 -16.25 16.31 1.99
CA VAL A 467 -15.53 17.35 2.75
C VAL A 467 -16.40 17.83 3.92
N GLU A 468 -17.66 18.13 3.65
CA GLU A 468 -18.60 18.59 4.67
C GLU A 468 -18.99 17.46 5.64
N VAL A 469 -19.13 16.21 5.17
CA VAL A 469 -19.34 15.03 6.01
C VAL A 469 -18.23 14.90 7.05
N CYS A 470 -16.98 14.91 6.62
CA CYS A 470 -15.83 14.79 7.52
C CYS A 470 -15.83 15.85 8.62
N VAL A 471 -16.14 17.10 8.25
CA VAL A 471 -16.22 18.21 9.22
C VAL A 471 -17.41 18.04 10.17
N LYS A 472 -18.58 17.61 9.67
CA LYS A 472 -19.76 17.41 10.50
C LYS A 472 -19.62 16.23 11.48
N GLU A 473 -18.99 15.14 11.05
CA GLU A 473 -18.80 13.96 11.91
C GLU A 473 -17.71 14.17 12.96
N CYS A 474 -16.73 15.03 12.67
CA CYS A 474 -15.65 15.38 13.57
C CYS A 474 -16.17 16.26 14.71
N LYS A 475 -15.70 16.02 15.94
CA LYS A 475 -15.95 16.91 17.10
C LYS A 475 -15.25 18.25 16.89
N PRO A 476 -15.75 19.36 17.51
CA PRO A 476 -14.97 20.58 17.65
C PRO A 476 -13.59 20.30 18.25
N GLY A 477 -12.53 20.92 17.72
CA GLY A 477 -11.13 20.64 18.08
C GLY A 477 -10.58 19.29 17.62
N GLY A 478 -11.41 18.45 16.99
CA GLY A 478 -11.00 17.17 16.42
C GLY A 478 -10.23 17.34 15.10
N ARG A 479 -9.63 16.25 14.63
CA ARG A 479 -8.68 16.26 13.49
C ARG A 479 -9.24 15.49 12.29
N ILE A 480 -8.93 15.99 11.11
CA ILE A 480 -9.39 15.38 9.85
C ILE A 480 -8.19 15.23 8.92
N ALA A 481 -7.99 14.04 8.37
CA ALA A 481 -7.08 13.78 7.27
C ALA A 481 -7.88 13.31 6.06
N ILE A 482 -7.93 14.13 5.02
CA ILE A 482 -8.72 13.86 3.83
C ILE A 482 -7.87 13.94 2.56
N ILE A 483 -8.04 12.96 1.66
CA ILE A 483 -7.41 12.97 0.34
C ILE A 483 -8.34 13.67 -0.64
N LEU A 484 -7.86 14.69 -1.32
CA LEU A 484 -8.65 15.42 -2.30
C LEU A 484 -7.90 15.58 -3.64
N PRO A 485 -8.64 15.57 -4.77
CA PRO A 485 -8.06 15.90 -6.07
C PRO A 485 -7.46 17.32 -6.08
N ASN A 486 -6.30 17.49 -6.69
CA ASN A 486 -5.67 18.81 -6.79
C ASN A 486 -6.55 19.81 -7.55
N GLY A 487 -7.47 19.33 -8.40
CA GLY A 487 -8.48 20.16 -9.03
C GLY A 487 -9.37 20.92 -8.02
N TYR A 488 -9.69 20.33 -6.87
CA TYR A 488 -10.46 21.04 -5.81
C TYR A 488 -9.61 22.13 -5.15
N LEU A 489 -8.30 21.92 -5.08
CA LEU A 489 -7.36 22.75 -4.36
C LEU A 489 -6.83 23.94 -5.19
N GLY A 490 -6.76 23.80 -6.52
CA GLY A 490 -6.14 24.79 -7.41
C GLY A 490 -7.04 25.39 -8.50
N ASN A 491 -8.20 24.78 -8.82
CA ASN A 491 -9.07 25.27 -9.87
C ASN A 491 -9.73 26.60 -9.46
N ARG A 492 -9.67 27.59 -10.35
CA ARG A 492 -10.13 28.97 -10.08
C ARG A 492 -11.64 29.18 -10.23
N SER A 493 -12.40 28.17 -10.68
CA SER A 493 -13.87 28.35 -10.80
C SER A 493 -14.50 28.59 -9.43
N ILE A 494 -15.60 29.37 -9.44
CA ILE A 494 -16.34 29.74 -8.23
C ILE A 494 -16.73 28.50 -7.40
N LYS A 495 -17.10 27.42 -8.05
CA LYS A 495 -17.43 26.13 -7.41
C LYS A 495 -16.33 25.65 -6.46
N TYR A 496 -15.10 25.54 -6.97
CA TYR A 496 -13.99 25.01 -6.18
C TYR A 496 -13.39 26.05 -5.22
N ARG A 497 -13.45 27.33 -5.58
CA ARG A 497 -13.14 28.40 -4.63
C ARG A 497 -14.08 28.36 -3.42
N THR A 498 -15.37 28.13 -3.64
CA THR A 498 -16.36 27.95 -2.56
C THR A 498 -15.96 26.80 -1.62
N VAL A 499 -15.56 25.66 -2.16
CA VAL A 499 -15.13 24.52 -1.35
C VAL A 499 -13.94 24.89 -0.47
N ARG A 500 -12.92 25.55 -1.02
CA ARG A 500 -11.73 25.97 -0.26
C ARG A 500 -12.06 26.99 0.82
N GLU A 501 -12.88 27.99 0.51
CA GLU A 501 -13.31 28.97 1.49
C GLU A 501 -14.15 28.33 2.59
N TRP A 502 -15.04 27.40 2.25
CA TRP A 502 -15.83 26.65 3.20
C TRP A 502 -14.93 25.84 4.15
N ILE A 503 -13.92 25.12 3.61
CA ILE A 503 -12.92 24.38 4.42
C ILE A 503 -12.24 25.35 5.40
N LEU A 504 -11.67 26.44 4.94
CA LEU A 504 -10.90 27.40 5.74
C LEU A 504 -11.74 28.10 6.83
N ARG A 505 -13.04 28.29 6.58
CA ARG A 505 -13.96 28.85 7.56
C ARG A 505 -14.31 27.85 8.67
N HIS A 506 -14.40 26.57 8.37
CA HIS A 506 -14.80 25.53 9.32
C HIS A 506 -13.62 24.82 9.99
N THR A 507 -12.43 24.94 9.43
CA THR A 507 -11.24 24.24 9.91
C THR A 507 -10.00 25.12 9.85
N LYS A 508 -8.96 24.73 10.61
CA LYS A 508 -7.59 25.21 10.45
C LYS A 508 -6.81 24.20 9.62
N LEU A 509 -6.02 24.66 8.68
CA LEU A 509 -5.15 23.82 7.86
C LEU A 509 -3.84 23.59 8.61
N ALA A 510 -3.59 22.37 9.07
CA ALA A 510 -2.39 22.02 9.79
C ALA A 510 -1.24 21.60 8.87
N ALA A 511 -1.54 20.83 7.84
CA ALA A 511 -0.57 20.42 6.84
C ALA A 511 -1.25 20.10 5.50
N ILE A 512 -0.47 20.21 4.43
CA ILE A 512 -0.89 19.84 3.08
C ILE A 512 0.26 19.10 2.39
N VAL A 513 -0.05 17.91 1.85
CA VAL A 513 0.95 17.00 1.28
C VAL A 513 0.54 16.59 -0.13
N SER A 514 1.37 16.93 -1.12
CA SER A 514 1.14 16.50 -2.50
C SER A 514 1.58 15.05 -2.70
N LEU A 515 0.72 14.25 -3.30
CA LEU A 515 1.07 12.90 -3.74
C LEU A 515 1.43 12.90 -5.24
N PRO A 516 2.33 12.02 -5.70
CA PRO A 516 2.66 11.91 -7.11
C PRO A 516 1.43 11.61 -7.97
N ARG A 517 1.43 12.10 -9.20
CA ARG A 517 0.42 11.69 -10.16
C ARG A 517 0.43 10.16 -10.30
N PHE A 518 -0.74 9.58 -10.48
CA PHE A 518 -0.95 8.13 -10.58
C PHE A 518 -0.74 7.33 -9.30
N THR A 519 -0.58 7.94 -8.13
CA THR A 519 -0.52 7.23 -6.85
C THR A 519 -1.67 6.21 -6.71
N PHE A 520 -2.86 6.58 -7.19
CA PHE A 520 -4.07 5.75 -7.15
C PHE A 520 -4.40 5.04 -8.47
N LYS A 521 -3.46 4.98 -9.42
CA LYS A 521 -3.72 4.37 -10.74
C LYS A 521 -4.03 2.87 -10.66
N SER A 522 -3.42 2.16 -9.72
CA SER A 522 -3.74 0.75 -9.45
C SER A 522 -5.18 0.56 -8.95
N SER A 523 -5.74 1.60 -8.32
CA SER A 523 -7.13 1.69 -7.86
C SER A 523 -8.08 2.30 -8.90
N GLY A 524 -7.63 2.48 -10.15
CA GLY A 524 -8.45 2.99 -11.26
C GLY A 524 -8.55 4.52 -11.33
N ALA A 525 -7.97 5.27 -10.41
CA ALA A 525 -8.00 6.74 -10.42
C ALA A 525 -6.73 7.32 -11.06
N ASP A 526 -6.89 8.00 -12.20
CA ASP A 526 -5.83 8.74 -12.89
C ASP A 526 -5.95 10.23 -12.56
N VAL A 527 -5.70 10.58 -11.30
CA VAL A 527 -5.83 11.95 -10.78
C VAL A 527 -4.66 12.29 -9.87
N SER A 528 -4.20 13.55 -9.93
CA SER A 528 -3.30 14.10 -8.94
C SER A 528 -4.09 14.46 -7.69
N ALA A 529 -3.63 14.01 -6.53
CA ALA A 529 -4.31 14.22 -5.27
C ALA A 529 -3.34 14.73 -4.20
N SER A 530 -3.87 15.35 -3.17
CA SER A 530 -3.13 15.79 -1.99
C SER A 530 -3.88 15.40 -0.72
N VAL A 531 -3.14 15.22 0.36
CA VAL A 531 -3.69 15.01 1.69
C VAL A 531 -3.78 16.35 2.40
N LEU A 532 -4.94 16.68 2.94
CA LEU A 532 -5.16 17.82 3.83
C LEU A 532 -5.29 17.31 5.26
N TYR A 533 -4.52 17.89 6.18
CA TYR A 533 -4.66 17.70 7.61
C TYR A 533 -5.29 18.94 8.20
N LEU A 534 -6.45 18.76 8.80
CA LEU A 534 -7.31 19.84 9.25
C LEU A 534 -7.65 19.64 10.74
N GLU A 535 -7.80 20.76 11.47
CA GLU A 535 -8.38 20.78 12.80
C GLU A 535 -9.72 21.51 12.74
N LYS A 536 -10.80 20.87 13.19
CA LYS A 536 -12.13 21.49 13.19
C LYS A 536 -12.18 22.64 14.20
N ARG A 537 -12.65 23.80 13.76
CA ARG A 537 -12.85 24.96 14.64
C ARG A 537 -13.99 24.69 15.63
N GLU A 538 -13.90 25.30 16.82
CA GLU A 538 -15.01 25.30 17.79
C GLU A 538 -16.27 25.99 17.21
N THR A 539 -16.06 27.08 16.50
CA THR A 539 -17.11 27.79 15.76
C THR A 539 -16.57 28.16 14.38
N PRO A 540 -17.35 27.97 13.31
CA PRO A 540 -16.96 28.41 11.98
C PRO A 540 -16.74 29.94 11.93
N LEU A 541 -15.77 30.39 11.14
CA LEU A 541 -15.58 31.81 10.88
C LEU A 541 -16.72 32.36 10.01
N GLU A 542 -17.17 33.56 10.33
CA GLU A 542 -18.10 34.28 9.46
C GLU A 542 -17.38 34.75 8.20
N HIS A 543 -16.16 35.29 8.36
CA HIS A 543 -15.29 35.69 7.24
C HIS A 543 -13.89 35.13 7.42
N ILE A 544 -13.20 34.82 6.31
CA ILE A 544 -11.80 34.37 6.34
C ILE A 544 -10.88 35.44 6.97
N ALA A 545 -11.21 36.73 6.79
CA ALA A 545 -10.44 37.81 7.37
C ALA A 545 -10.39 37.79 8.92
N ASP A 546 -11.33 37.06 9.57
CA ASP A 546 -11.38 36.93 11.02
C ASP A 546 -10.45 35.84 11.55
N SER A 547 -9.71 35.18 10.63
CA SER A 547 -8.81 34.09 11.02
C SER A 547 -7.56 34.59 11.72
N GLU A 548 -7.17 33.84 12.75
CA GLU A 548 -5.86 33.97 13.39
C GLU A 548 -4.71 33.60 12.44
N GLU A 549 -3.53 34.14 12.73
CA GLU A 549 -2.28 33.74 12.06
C GLU A 549 -1.73 32.46 12.67
N TYR A 550 -1.35 31.51 11.80
CA TYR A 550 -0.66 30.29 12.20
C TYR A 550 0.15 29.74 11.04
N GLN A 551 1.03 28.78 11.32
CA GLN A 551 1.84 28.09 10.32
C GLN A 551 1.21 26.74 9.96
N PHE A 552 1.27 26.37 8.70
CA PHE A 552 0.91 25.03 8.22
C PHE A 552 2.07 24.39 7.48
N ALA A 553 2.24 23.08 7.61
CA ALA A 553 3.30 22.34 6.96
C ALA A 553 2.97 22.05 5.48
N VAL A 554 4.01 22.00 4.64
CA VAL A 554 3.87 21.70 3.20
C VAL A 554 4.92 20.68 2.79
N GLU A 555 4.47 19.54 2.25
CA GLU A 555 5.35 18.50 1.72
C GLU A 555 4.96 18.07 0.31
N LEU A 556 5.96 17.75 -0.49
CA LEU A 556 5.81 17.23 -1.85
C LEU A 556 6.43 15.84 -1.91
N ILE A 557 5.61 14.81 -1.98
CA ILE A 557 6.05 13.42 -2.13
C ILE A 557 6.36 13.13 -3.59
N GLU A 558 7.52 12.61 -3.88
CA GLU A 558 7.94 12.21 -5.22
C GLU A 558 7.93 10.69 -5.38
N LYS A 559 8.24 9.94 -4.30
CA LYS A 559 8.36 8.48 -4.29
C LYS A 559 7.39 7.87 -3.28
N VAL A 560 6.66 6.87 -3.72
CA VAL A 560 5.60 6.23 -2.93
C VAL A 560 5.85 4.74 -2.60
N GLY A 561 6.98 4.17 -3.07
CA GLY A 561 7.34 2.78 -2.85
C GLY A 561 6.87 1.81 -3.94
N TRP A 562 6.23 2.32 -5.00
CA TRP A 562 5.87 1.53 -6.20
C TRP A 562 5.96 2.38 -7.46
N ASP A 563 6.04 1.68 -8.61
CA ASP A 563 5.97 2.34 -9.93
C ASP A 563 4.55 2.82 -10.22
N ALA A 564 4.29 4.09 -9.87
CA ALA A 564 3.00 4.73 -10.10
C ALA A 564 2.63 4.85 -11.59
N GLY A 565 3.61 4.82 -12.50
CA GLY A 565 3.39 4.80 -13.95
C GLY A 565 2.85 3.46 -14.48
N ASN A 566 3.03 2.38 -13.74
CA ASN A 566 2.63 1.04 -14.15
C ASN A 566 1.28 0.64 -13.52
N LYS A 567 0.34 0.15 -14.35
CA LYS A 567 -0.96 -0.36 -13.86
C LYS A 567 -0.84 -1.50 -12.84
N LYS A 568 0.28 -2.23 -12.85
CA LYS A 568 0.52 -3.32 -11.89
C LYS A 568 1.05 -2.85 -10.54
N ALA A 569 1.38 -1.55 -10.41
CA ALA A 569 1.96 -0.96 -9.21
C ALA A 569 3.09 -1.81 -8.62
N ALA A 570 4.07 -2.18 -9.47
CA ALA A 570 5.20 -3.00 -9.03
C ALA A 570 5.98 -2.28 -7.93
N PRO A 571 6.36 -2.98 -6.84
CA PRO A 571 7.17 -2.38 -5.78
C PRO A 571 8.50 -1.84 -6.33
N VAL A 572 8.90 -0.68 -5.84
CA VAL A 572 10.22 -0.08 -6.10
C VAL A 572 10.97 -0.05 -4.79
N TYR A 573 12.16 -0.64 -4.79
CA TYR A 573 12.97 -0.77 -3.58
C TYR A 573 14.19 0.15 -3.63
N LYS A 574 14.60 0.63 -2.46
CA LYS A 574 15.83 1.40 -2.29
C LYS A 574 17.03 0.57 -2.73
N ARG A 575 17.95 1.20 -3.43
CA ARG A 575 19.20 0.58 -3.91
C ARG A 575 20.40 1.40 -3.47
N ASP A 576 21.46 0.69 -3.18
CA ASP A 576 22.75 1.31 -2.95
C ASP A 576 23.20 2.01 -4.25
N PRO A 577 23.56 3.31 -4.19
CA PRO A 577 23.98 4.05 -5.39
C PRO A 577 25.32 3.60 -5.97
N GLU A 578 26.16 2.90 -5.20
CA GLU A 578 27.48 2.48 -5.66
C GLU A 578 27.44 1.18 -6.46
N ASP A 579 26.68 0.18 -5.99
CA ASP A 579 26.66 -1.16 -6.60
C ASP A 579 25.28 -1.61 -7.09
N GLY A 580 24.21 -0.83 -6.83
CA GLY A 580 22.84 -1.13 -7.22
C GLY A 580 22.18 -2.26 -6.42
N SER A 581 22.81 -2.73 -5.36
CA SER A 581 22.25 -3.75 -4.47
C SER A 581 21.03 -3.22 -3.73
N LEU A 582 20.09 -4.12 -3.35
CA LEU A 582 18.91 -3.73 -2.58
C LEU A 582 19.32 -3.36 -1.15
N ILE A 583 18.77 -2.27 -0.64
CA ILE A 583 18.85 -1.91 0.77
C ILE A 583 17.77 -2.70 1.51
N ILE A 584 18.14 -3.32 2.63
CA ILE A 584 17.27 -4.22 3.39
C ILE A 584 17.17 -3.77 4.85
N ASP A 585 16.07 -4.14 5.51
CA ASP A 585 15.88 -3.95 6.95
C ASP A 585 16.67 -4.98 7.79
N GLU A 586 16.59 -4.87 9.11
CA GLU A 586 17.25 -5.76 10.05
C GLU A 586 16.79 -7.22 9.93
N GLU A 587 15.59 -7.46 9.39
CA GLU A 587 15.00 -8.77 9.16
C GLU A 587 15.39 -9.34 7.78
N GLY A 588 16.03 -8.55 6.92
CA GLY A 588 16.50 -8.94 5.59
C GLY A 588 15.47 -8.75 4.48
N PHE A 589 14.43 -7.92 4.69
CA PHE A 589 13.47 -7.55 3.65
C PHE A 589 13.89 -6.28 2.93
N PRO A 590 13.70 -6.20 1.59
CA PRO A 590 13.97 -4.99 0.85
C PRO A 590 13.11 -3.82 1.32
N ILE A 591 13.74 -2.65 1.52
CA ILE A 591 13.06 -1.43 1.92
C ILE A 591 12.44 -0.75 0.70
N LEU A 592 11.17 -0.36 0.78
CA LEU A 592 10.50 0.38 -0.28
C LEU A 592 11.12 1.77 -0.48
N ASP A 593 11.30 2.18 -1.75
CA ASP A 593 11.79 3.51 -2.09
C ASP A 593 10.64 4.53 -2.01
N CYS A 594 10.45 5.10 -0.83
CA CYS A 594 9.42 6.10 -0.58
C CYS A 594 9.97 7.26 0.28
N ASP A 595 9.32 8.42 0.17
CA ASP A 595 9.71 9.65 0.86
C ASP A 595 8.93 9.87 2.18
N PHE A 596 8.03 8.98 2.53
CA PHE A 596 7.06 9.21 3.62
C PHE A 596 7.73 9.39 4.98
N ASP A 597 8.71 8.57 5.34
CA ASP A 597 9.42 8.70 6.63
C ASP A 597 10.12 10.06 6.75
N VAL A 598 10.73 10.50 5.65
CA VAL A 598 11.40 11.81 5.58
C VAL A 598 10.38 12.94 5.72
N ALA A 599 9.23 12.82 5.05
CA ALA A 599 8.16 13.81 5.12
C ALA A 599 7.53 13.88 6.51
N VAL A 600 7.32 12.74 7.19
CA VAL A 600 6.87 12.72 8.59
C VAL A 600 7.84 13.51 9.46
N ASN A 601 9.13 13.21 9.41
CA ASN A 601 10.14 13.89 10.23
C ASN A 601 10.18 15.40 9.94
N ARG A 602 10.05 15.83 8.69
CA ARG A 602 9.98 17.25 8.32
C ARG A 602 8.73 17.95 8.84
N ILE A 603 7.58 17.30 8.77
CA ILE A 603 6.34 17.86 9.31
C ILE A 603 6.44 18.00 10.84
N LEU A 604 6.97 16.98 11.52
CA LEU A 604 7.21 17.01 12.97
C LEU A 604 8.18 18.13 13.39
N ALA A 605 9.17 18.44 12.57
CA ALA A 605 10.18 19.47 12.82
C ALA A 605 9.76 20.86 12.32
N SER A 606 8.56 21.03 11.75
CA SER A 606 8.08 22.31 11.22
C SER A 606 7.41 23.17 12.29
N ASP A 607 7.33 24.48 12.06
CA ASP A 607 6.60 25.40 12.94
C ASP A 607 5.10 25.11 13.02
N ALA A 608 4.55 24.34 12.07
CA ALA A 608 3.18 23.86 12.15
C ALA A 608 2.96 22.95 13.37
N ALA A 609 3.92 22.13 13.75
CA ALA A 609 3.83 21.29 14.94
C ALA A 609 3.78 22.08 16.25
N ASN A 610 4.25 23.35 16.25
CA ASN A 610 4.11 24.27 17.37
C ASN A 610 2.71 24.91 17.42
N CYS A 611 2.05 25.04 16.26
CA CYS A 611 0.67 25.55 16.16
C CYS A 611 -0.39 24.45 16.39
N PHE A 612 -0.02 23.20 16.13
CA PHE A 612 -0.87 22.01 16.21
C PHE A 612 -0.12 20.93 16.99
N ASP A 613 -0.16 21.00 18.31
CA ASP A 613 0.61 20.13 19.21
C ASP A 613 0.31 18.64 19.05
N TRP A 614 -0.87 18.29 18.56
CA TRP A 614 -1.25 16.91 18.28
C TRP A 614 -0.36 16.24 17.21
N ILE A 615 0.28 17.01 16.31
CA ILE A 615 1.18 16.46 15.27
C ILE A 615 2.37 15.74 15.90
N SER A 616 3.00 16.38 16.90
CA SER A 616 4.24 15.89 17.52
C SER A 616 4.03 15.19 18.86
N LYS A 617 2.80 15.19 19.39
CA LYS A 617 2.48 14.65 20.71
C LYS A 617 2.91 13.19 20.84
N GLY A 618 3.78 12.93 21.81
CA GLY A 618 4.30 11.59 22.08
C GLY A 618 5.32 11.07 21.06
N LYS A 619 5.77 11.91 20.13
CA LYS A 619 6.78 11.54 19.11
C LYS A 619 8.13 12.22 19.40
N HIS A 620 9.17 11.54 18.97
CA HIS A 620 10.51 12.11 18.96
C HIS A 620 10.68 13.02 17.73
N VAL A 621 11.14 14.25 17.97
CA VAL A 621 11.48 15.20 16.91
C VAL A 621 13.00 15.26 16.81
N ASP A 622 13.53 14.93 15.64
CA ASP A 622 14.96 15.00 15.38
C ASP A 622 15.38 16.48 15.24
N PRO A 623 16.26 17.01 16.10
CA PRO A 623 16.67 18.42 16.07
C PRO A 623 17.53 18.78 14.84
N GLU A 624 18.06 17.81 14.12
CA GLU A 624 18.85 18.04 12.90
C GLU A 624 17.97 18.17 11.65
N VAL A 625 16.70 17.78 11.72
CA VAL A 625 15.75 17.89 10.62
C VAL A 625 15.13 19.29 10.58
N ASN A 626 15.19 19.92 9.41
CA ASN A 626 14.52 21.19 9.15
C ASN A 626 13.19 20.96 8.41
N GLY A 627 12.07 21.22 9.10
CA GLY A 627 10.74 21.23 8.51
C GLY A 627 10.47 22.49 7.69
N TRP A 628 9.46 22.43 6.84
CA TRP A 628 8.99 23.58 6.09
C TRP A 628 7.53 23.88 6.42
N SER A 629 7.26 25.11 6.80
CA SER A 629 5.91 25.63 7.04
C SER A 629 5.72 26.99 6.40
N VAL A 630 4.48 27.35 6.21
CA VAL A 630 4.05 28.60 5.55
C VAL A 630 2.97 29.26 6.38
N ASN A 631 3.03 30.59 6.52
CA ASN A 631 1.98 31.33 7.18
C ASN A 631 0.67 31.27 6.38
N ILE A 632 -0.44 31.01 7.04
CA ILE A 632 -1.77 30.89 6.41
C ILE A 632 -2.19 32.13 5.63
N LYS A 633 -1.65 33.29 5.96
CA LYS A 633 -1.87 34.54 5.19
C LYS A 633 -1.53 34.39 3.72
N HIS A 634 -0.54 33.56 3.36
CA HIS A 634 -0.25 33.32 1.94
C HIS A 634 -1.42 32.72 1.17
N ILE A 635 -2.31 31.99 1.84
CA ILE A 635 -3.54 31.48 1.25
C ILE A 635 -4.61 32.59 1.25
N TYR A 636 -4.76 33.32 2.36
CA TYR A 636 -5.79 34.37 2.48
C TYR A 636 -5.54 35.57 1.55
N ASP A 637 -4.26 35.86 1.26
CA ASP A 637 -3.87 36.92 0.28
C ASP A 637 -4.05 36.46 -1.19
N ASP A 638 -4.28 35.17 -1.44
CA ASP A 638 -4.59 34.69 -2.79
C ASP A 638 -6.07 34.86 -3.08
N PRO A 639 -6.46 35.67 -4.11
CA PRO A 639 -7.86 35.91 -4.47
C PRO A 639 -8.64 34.60 -4.73
N ASP A 640 -7.95 33.56 -5.18
CA ASP A 640 -8.53 32.26 -5.49
C ASP A 640 -8.52 31.31 -4.29
N LEU A 641 -7.93 31.70 -3.14
CA LEU A 641 -7.73 30.89 -1.94
C LEU A 641 -7.13 29.51 -2.27
N THR A 642 -6.16 29.48 -3.15
CA THR A 642 -5.57 28.23 -3.63
C THR A 642 -4.86 27.48 -2.51
N ILE A 643 -5.16 26.20 -2.35
CA ILE A 643 -4.53 25.29 -1.37
C ILE A 643 -3.66 24.23 -2.07
N ASP A 644 -3.21 24.46 -3.30
CA ASP A 644 -2.33 23.53 -4.01
C ASP A 644 -0.93 23.56 -3.38
N PRO A 645 -0.42 22.41 -2.83
CA PRO A 645 0.85 22.38 -2.11
C PRO A 645 2.05 22.83 -2.94
N LYS A 646 2.03 22.63 -4.25
CA LYS A 646 3.11 23.06 -5.14
C LYS A 646 3.36 24.57 -5.08
N ARG A 647 2.31 25.37 -4.84
CA ARG A 647 2.39 26.83 -4.74
C ARG A 647 3.08 27.32 -3.47
N TYR A 648 3.16 26.47 -2.47
CA TYR A 648 3.69 26.79 -1.13
C TYR A 648 4.98 26.03 -0.82
N SER A 649 5.57 25.34 -1.82
CA SER A 649 6.91 24.78 -1.65
C SER A 649 7.93 25.89 -1.38
N LYS A 650 8.97 25.57 -0.59
CA LYS A 650 10.01 26.53 -0.20
C LYS A 650 10.55 27.32 -1.39
N LYS A 651 10.89 26.61 -2.48
CA LYS A 651 11.43 27.24 -3.70
C LYS A 651 10.48 28.29 -4.29
N VAL A 652 9.16 28.03 -4.27
CA VAL A 652 8.16 28.95 -4.83
C VAL A 652 7.95 30.15 -3.91
N VAL A 653 7.85 29.93 -2.61
CA VAL A 653 7.67 31.03 -1.63
C VAL A 653 8.89 31.93 -1.60
N ASP A 654 10.10 31.38 -1.58
CA ASP A 654 11.35 32.13 -1.61
C ASP A 654 11.46 32.95 -2.90
N LEU A 655 11.08 32.37 -4.06
CA LEU A 655 11.08 33.10 -5.32
C LEU A 655 10.08 34.26 -5.33
N ARG A 656 8.85 34.03 -4.85
CA ARG A 656 7.83 35.10 -4.75
C ARG A 656 8.26 36.24 -3.84
N SER A 657 8.89 35.89 -2.71
CA SER A 657 9.44 36.88 -1.78
C SER A 657 10.53 37.73 -2.43
N LYS A 658 11.46 37.11 -3.16
CA LYS A 658 12.50 37.81 -3.95
C LYS A 658 11.89 38.72 -5.01
N LEU A 659 10.90 38.23 -5.77
CA LEU A 659 10.24 39.02 -6.80
C LEU A 659 9.51 40.26 -6.21
N LYS A 660 8.89 40.14 -5.04
CA LYS A 660 8.22 41.28 -4.37
C LYS A 660 9.18 42.38 -3.90
N THR A 661 10.47 42.04 -3.68
CA THR A 661 11.49 43.03 -3.25
C THR A 661 12.16 43.77 -4.42
N GLN A 662 11.85 43.41 -5.66
CA GLN A 662 12.43 44.03 -6.86
C GLN A 662 11.32 44.58 -7.78
N PRO A 663 11.62 45.60 -8.61
CA PRO A 663 10.67 46.01 -9.64
C PRO A 663 10.36 44.84 -10.59
N TYR A 664 9.10 44.50 -10.74
CA TYR A 664 8.66 43.45 -11.67
C TYR A 664 7.50 43.94 -12.52
N VAL A 665 7.35 43.30 -13.68
CA VAL A 665 6.19 43.49 -14.59
C VAL A 665 5.48 42.14 -14.71
N LEU A 666 4.16 42.17 -14.77
CA LEU A 666 3.41 40.93 -14.98
C LEU A 666 3.54 40.51 -16.45
N LEU A 667 3.59 39.18 -16.69
CA LEU A 667 3.63 38.65 -18.05
C LEU A 667 2.48 39.19 -18.90
N GLY A 668 1.27 39.28 -18.34
CA GLY A 668 0.09 39.82 -19.01
C GLY A 668 0.17 41.32 -19.35
N ASP A 669 1.09 42.09 -18.71
CA ASP A 669 1.32 43.51 -19.07
C ASP A 669 2.22 43.62 -20.32
N VAL A 670 3.06 42.64 -20.58
CA VAL A 670 4.06 42.60 -21.65
C VAL A 670 3.57 41.86 -22.88
N VAL A 671 2.75 40.81 -22.71
CA VAL A 671 2.29 39.98 -23.83
C VAL A 671 0.78 39.93 -23.96
N ASP A 672 0.30 39.76 -25.19
CA ASP A 672 -1.08 39.41 -25.52
C ASP A 672 -1.15 37.90 -25.82
N PHE A 673 -2.16 37.20 -25.27
CA PHE A 673 -2.47 35.83 -25.65
C PHE A 673 -3.36 35.78 -26.87
N ILE A 674 -2.92 35.04 -27.89
CA ILE A 674 -3.58 35.00 -29.20
C ILE A 674 -4.46 33.74 -29.27
N PRO A 675 -5.78 33.88 -29.53
CA PRO A 675 -6.69 32.74 -29.64
C PRO A 675 -6.33 31.78 -30.80
N GLU A 676 -6.83 30.53 -30.67
CA GLU A 676 -6.72 29.56 -31.75
C GLU A 676 -7.26 30.08 -33.08
N LYS A 677 -6.66 29.64 -34.19
CA LYS A 677 -7.05 29.98 -35.57
C LYS A 677 -7.14 31.46 -35.85
N GLN A 678 -6.31 32.26 -35.23
CA GLN A 678 -6.16 33.67 -35.54
C GLN A 678 -4.70 34.01 -35.88
N ASN A 679 -4.49 34.96 -36.76
CA ASN A 679 -3.18 35.56 -36.97
C ASN A 679 -2.89 36.62 -35.90
N ALA A 680 -1.70 37.24 -35.95
CA ALA A 680 -1.30 38.29 -35.02
C ALA A 680 -2.22 39.55 -35.03
N TYR A 681 -3.02 39.72 -36.05
CA TYR A 681 -3.95 40.84 -36.23
C TYR A 681 -5.40 40.45 -35.94
N GLY A 682 -5.66 39.31 -35.27
CA GLY A 682 -7.00 38.88 -34.90
C GLY A 682 -7.88 38.34 -36.04
N LYS A 683 -7.32 38.14 -37.25
CA LYS A 683 -8.06 37.57 -38.38
C LYS A 683 -8.10 36.03 -38.30
N LYS A 684 -9.29 35.47 -38.49
CA LYS A 684 -9.45 34.00 -38.58
C LYS A 684 -8.73 33.47 -39.82
N ILE A 685 -8.02 32.36 -39.64
CA ILE A 685 -7.27 31.64 -40.69
C ILE A 685 -8.00 30.36 -41.04
N THR A 686 -8.14 30.12 -42.35
CA THR A 686 -8.67 28.85 -42.89
C THR A 686 -7.54 28.05 -43.52
N VAL A 687 -7.46 26.78 -43.15
CA VAL A 687 -6.46 25.83 -43.70
C VAL A 687 -6.74 25.59 -45.18
N GLN A 688 -5.74 25.86 -46.03
CA GLN A 688 -5.78 25.47 -47.45
C GLN A 688 -5.26 24.06 -47.57
N LYS A 689 -6.09 23.15 -48.03
CA LYS A 689 -5.80 21.70 -48.07
C LYS A 689 -4.54 21.33 -48.87
N SER A 690 -4.24 22.04 -49.91
CA SER A 690 -3.10 21.77 -50.80
C SER A 690 -1.79 22.46 -50.37
N SER A 691 -1.88 23.45 -49.47
CA SER A 691 -0.68 24.18 -49.00
C SER A 691 0.16 23.34 -48.08
N ILE A 692 1.48 23.58 -48.10
CA ILE A 692 2.43 22.94 -47.18
C ILE A 692 2.56 23.82 -45.93
N TYR A 693 2.51 23.17 -44.79
CA TYR A 693 2.64 23.76 -43.46
C TYR A 693 3.79 23.09 -42.69
N GLN A 694 4.46 23.89 -41.86
CA GLN A 694 5.48 23.44 -40.92
C GLN A 694 4.79 23.12 -39.57
N TYR A 695 4.45 21.87 -39.32
CA TYR A 695 3.72 21.49 -38.11
C TYR A 695 4.65 21.20 -36.95
N VAL A 696 4.32 21.78 -35.77
CA VAL A 696 5.06 21.65 -34.53
C VAL A 696 4.18 21.01 -33.45
N GLU A 697 4.59 19.88 -32.93
CA GLU A 697 3.97 19.25 -31.77
C GLU A 697 4.67 19.67 -30.47
N ILE A 698 4.02 19.44 -29.32
CA ILE A 698 4.57 19.82 -28.02
C ILE A 698 5.90 19.11 -27.69
N GLN A 699 6.10 17.90 -28.20
CA GLN A 699 7.34 17.16 -28.07
C GLN A 699 8.49 17.77 -28.87
N ASP A 700 8.16 18.48 -29.94
CA ASP A 700 9.12 19.10 -30.86
C ASP A 700 9.55 20.51 -30.38
N ILE A 701 8.99 20.99 -29.24
CA ILE A 701 9.35 22.26 -28.60
C ILE A 701 10.41 22.01 -27.54
N GLY A 702 11.49 22.79 -27.59
CA GLY A 702 12.61 22.76 -26.65
C GLY A 702 12.54 23.89 -25.62
N PHE A 703 13.66 24.60 -25.47
CA PHE A 703 13.86 25.76 -24.60
C PHE A 703 14.35 26.97 -25.42
N GLY A 704 13.46 27.49 -26.25
CA GLY A 704 13.71 28.59 -27.19
C GLY A 704 13.66 28.15 -28.66
N ASP A 705 13.90 26.90 -28.93
CA ASP A 705 13.95 26.25 -30.25
C ASP A 705 12.76 25.31 -30.48
N PHE A 706 12.62 24.87 -31.72
CA PHE A 706 11.62 23.88 -32.12
C PHE A 706 12.03 23.12 -33.38
N HIS A 707 11.49 21.92 -33.56
CA HIS A 707 11.55 21.17 -34.80
C HIS A 707 10.17 21.15 -35.46
N CYS A 708 10.13 21.17 -36.79
CA CYS A 708 8.89 21.11 -37.54
C CYS A 708 8.87 19.93 -38.53
N LYS A 709 7.65 19.46 -38.81
CA LYS A 709 7.38 18.43 -39.80
C LYS A 709 6.59 19.07 -40.95
N GLU A 710 7.07 18.91 -42.18
CA GLU A 710 6.33 19.32 -43.34
C GLU A 710 5.11 18.47 -43.56
N MET A 711 3.92 19.10 -43.60
CA MET A 711 2.65 18.44 -43.80
C MET A 711 1.75 19.27 -44.73
N ARG A 712 1.00 18.58 -45.57
CA ARG A 712 -0.05 19.28 -46.35
C ARG A 712 -1.23 19.64 -45.47
N GLY A 713 -2.00 20.66 -45.81
CA GLY A 713 -3.10 21.13 -44.99
C GLY A 713 -4.16 20.05 -44.69
N TRP A 714 -4.34 19.07 -45.57
CA TRP A 714 -5.26 17.94 -45.35
C TRP A 714 -4.67 16.87 -44.42
N GLU A 715 -3.37 16.87 -44.17
CA GLU A 715 -2.66 15.91 -43.27
C GLU A 715 -2.60 16.46 -41.85
N LEU A 716 -2.84 17.77 -41.66
CA LEU A 716 -2.74 18.38 -40.34
C LEU A 716 -3.71 17.74 -39.35
N PRO A 717 -3.21 17.31 -38.16
CA PRO A 717 -4.05 16.71 -37.14
C PRO A 717 -5.05 17.74 -36.57
N SER A 718 -6.15 17.27 -35.99
CA SER A 718 -7.23 18.12 -35.45
C SER A 718 -6.75 19.12 -34.38
N ARG A 719 -5.61 18.81 -33.72
CA ARG A 719 -4.97 19.67 -32.71
C ARG A 719 -4.04 20.74 -33.29
N ALA A 720 -3.83 20.80 -34.61
CA ALA A 720 -3.10 21.87 -35.30
C ALA A 720 -3.97 23.13 -35.34
N LYS A 721 -3.85 24.01 -34.34
CA LYS A 721 -4.78 25.15 -34.13
C LYS A 721 -4.15 26.52 -34.23
N HIS A 722 -2.87 26.66 -33.85
CA HIS A 722 -2.21 27.96 -33.82
C HIS A 722 -1.42 28.17 -35.12
N PHE A 723 -1.91 29.09 -35.92
CA PHE A 723 -1.23 29.55 -37.15
C PHE A 723 -0.30 30.71 -36.79
N SER A 724 0.99 30.43 -36.83
CA SER A 724 2.04 31.29 -36.31
C SER A 724 2.42 32.41 -37.28
N SER A 725 2.96 33.45 -36.69
CA SER A 725 3.65 34.54 -37.41
C SER A 725 4.98 34.80 -36.69
N ALA A 726 5.95 35.41 -37.42
CA ALA A 726 7.20 35.81 -36.80
C ALA A 726 6.95 36.69 -35.56
N GLY A 727 7.70 36.48 -34.50
CA GLY A 727 7.51 37.14 -33.20
C GLY A 727 6.55 36.46 -32.25
N ASP A 728 5.90 35.35 -32.64
CA ASP A 728 5.08 34.56 -31.72
C ASP A 728 5.95 33.74 -30.76
N ILE A 729 5.47 33.67 -29.52
CA ILE A 729 6.06 32.86 -28.48
C ILE A 729 5.05 31.77 -28.10
N TYR A 730 5.47 30.54 -28.05
CA TYR A 730 4.67 29.39 -27.60
C TYR A 730 5.19 28.87 -26.29
N ILE A 731 4.27 28.70 -25.34
CA ILE A 731 4.55 28.15 -24.02
C ILE A 731 3.70 26.89 -23.83
N GLY A 732 4.27 25.79 -23.39
CA GLY A 732 3.52 24.56 -23.17
C GLY A 732 2.38 24.73 -22.16
N ALA A 733 1.19 24.25 -22.51
CA ALA A 733 -0.02 24.37 -21.69
C ALA A 733 -0.34 23.11 -20.89
N ILE A 734 0.40 22.01 -21.11
CA ILE A 734 0.17 20.71 -20.49
C ILE A 734 1.23 20.45 -19.42
N TRP A 735 0.83 19.89 -18.30
CA TRP A 735 1.75 19.51 -17.22
C TRP A 735 2.94 18.68 -17.77
N GLY A 736 4.14 18.99 -17.31
CA GLY A 736 5.39 18.41 -17.80
C GLY A 736 5.99 19.11 -19.04
N SER A 737 5.17 19.87 -19.79
CA SER A 737 5.63 20.70 -20.90
C SER A 737 5.55 22.20 -20.61
N ALA A 738 4.98 22.59 -19.47
CA ALA A 738 4.79 23.99 -19.10
C ALA A 738 6.09 24.83 -19.00
N ILE A 739 7.23 24.17 -18.79
CA ILE A 739 8.55 24.79 -18.82
C ILE A 739 9.11 24.94 -20.24
N LYS A 740 8.54 24.25 -21.23
CA LYS A 740 8.98 24.29 -22.63
C LYS A 740 8.41 25.53 -23.32
N TRP A 741 9.22 26.15 -24.17
CA TRP A 741 8.80 27.28 -24.92
C TRP A 741 9.58 27.38 -26.23
N CYS A 742 9.04 28.07 -27.24
CA CYS A 742 9.75 28.42 -28.45
C CYS A 742 9.35 29.80 -28.98
N TYR A 743 10.24 30.35 -29.76
CA TYR A 743 10.06 31.63 -30.44
C TYR A 743 10.05 31.40 -31.94
N ILE A 744 9.11 31.99 -32.66
CA ILE A 744 9.03 31.89 -34.12
C ILE A 744 9.85 33.06 -34.74
N PRO A 745 11.01 32.79 -35.34
CA PRO A 745 11.85 33.81 -35.91
C PRO A 745 11.28 34.32 -37.25
N GLU A 746 11.86 35.43 -37.75
CA GLU A 746 11.57 35.92 -39.09
C GLU A 746 12.12 34.92 -40.15
N GLY A 747 11.46 34.83 -41.30
CA GLY A 747 11.87 34.01 -42.43
C GLY A 747 11.40 32.54 -42.40
N ILE A 748 10.56 32.16 -41.42
CA ILE A 748 9.87 30.87 -41.42
C ILE A 748 8.38 31.09 -41.57
N ASP A 749 7.84 30.66 -42.71
CA ASP A 749 6.41 30.81 -43.01
C ASP A 749 5.60 29.53 -42.78
N ASN A 750 4.28 29.69 -42.73
CA ASN A 750 3.32 28.60 -42.62
C ASN A 750 3.53 27.67 -41.42
N VAL A 751 4.06 28.16 -40.31
CA VAL A 751 4.21 27.39 -39.08
C VAL A 751 2.84 27.23 -38.42
N VAL A 752 2.49 25.99 -38.07
CA VAL A 752 1.28 25.63 -37.33
C VAL A 752 1.63 24.84 -36.08
N VAL A 753 1.24 25.36 -34.92
CA VAL A 753 1.56 24.72 -33.62
C VAL A 753 0.32 24.07 -33.03
N THR A 754 0.54 22.98 -32.28
CA THR A 754 -0.49 22.27 -31.56
C THR A 754 -1.23 23.17 -30.54
N ASN A 755 -2.52 22.87 -30.25
CA ASN A 755 -3.27 23.52 -29.17
C ASN A 755 -2.83 23.08 -27.75
N GLY A 756 -1.82 22.25 -27.64
CA GLY A 756 -1.15 21.94 -26.35
C GLY A 756 -0.23 23.07 -25.86
N CYS A 757 -0.24 24.25 -26.54
CA CYS A 757 0.57 25.40 -26.17
C CYS A 757 -0.30 26.65 -26.09
N PHE A 758 0.09 27.59 -25.20
CA PHE A 758 -0.37 28.96 -25.25
C PHE A 758 0.44 29.73 -26.27
N ARG A 759 -0.24 30.45 -27.13
CA ARG A 759 0.36 31.40 -28.10
C ARG A 759 0.31 32.81 -27.54
N CYS A 760 1.43 33.47 -27.44
CA CYS A 760 1.48 34.85 -27.01
C CYS A 760 2.45 35.67 -27.90
N ARG A 761 2.30 36.97 -27.84
CA ARG A 761 3.14 37.93 -28.54
C ARG A 761 3.37 39.15 -27.65
N VAL A 762 4.57 39.73 -27.74
CA VAL A 762 4.87 40.99 -27.05
C VAL A 762 3.98 42.09 -27.58
N LYS A 763 3.39 42.86 -26.68
CA LYS A 763 2.49 43.97 -27.00
C LYS A 763 3.22 45.08 -27.77
N ALA A 764 2.50 45.78 -28.64
CA ALA A 764 3.01 46.95 -29.35
C ALA A 764 3.51 48.02 -28.36
N GLY A 765 4.73 48.47 -28.56
CA GLY A 765 5.41 49.41 -27.67
C GLY A 765 6.14 48.79 -26.48
N MET A 766 6.04 47.47 -26.32
CA MET A 766 6.74 46.70 -25.28
C MET A 766 7.88 45.83 -25.83
N GLU A 767 8.22 45.97 -27.12
CA GLU A 767 9.22 45.16 -27.85
C GLU A 767 10.61 45.17 -27.17
N LYS A 768 10.94 46.27 -26.47
CA LYS A 768 12.18 46.41 -25.71
C LYS A 768 12.34 45.34 -24.61
N PHE A 769 11.22 44.75 -24.14
CA PHE A 769 11.24 43.70 -23.14
C PHE A 769 11.38 42.28 -23.73
N THR A 770 11.40 42.12 -25.06
CA THR A 770 11.52 40.78 -25.68
C THR A 770 12.79 40.03 -25.25
N PRO A 771 13.99 40.66 -25.28
CA PRO A 771 15.19 39.94 -24.84
C PRO A 771 15.12 39.49 -23.37
N ASP A 772 14.62 40.35 -22.49
CA ASP A 772 14.47 40.04 -21.07
C ASP A 772 13.44 38.95 -20.82
N LEU A 773 12.33 38.98 -21.57
CA LEU A 773 11.32 37.92 -21.52
C LEU A 773 11.86 36.57 -21.96
N LEU A 774 12.57 36.49 -23.09
CA LEU A 774 13.16 35.26 -23.58
C LEU A 774 14.24 34.72 -22.62
N ALA A 775 15.06 35.60 -22.03
CA ALA A 775 16.01 35.23 -20.99
C ALA A 775 15.33 34.69 -19.75
N TYR A 776 14.20 35.30 -19.33
CA TYR A 776 13.43 34.83 -18.19
C TYR A 776 12.79 33.48 -18.43
N LEU A 777 12.26 33.21 -19.62
CA LEU A 777 11.71 31.90 -19.99
C LEU A 777 12.75 30.75 -19.93
N ASN A 778 14.04 31.09 -20.03
CA ASN A 778 15.17 30.15 -19.83
C ASN A 778 15.68 30.08 -18.39
N SER A 779 15.15 30.91 -17.49
CA SER A 779 15.63 30.98 -16.10
C SER A 779 15.08 29.87 -15.22
N GLU A 780 15.82 29.55 -14.16
CA GLU A 780 15.31 28.68 -13.10
C GLU A 780 14.03 29.22 -12.47
N GLY A 781 13.92 30.57 -12.37
CA GLY A 781 12.73 31.24 -11.84
C GLY A 781 11.48 30.92 -12.64
N TRP A 782 11.55 30.92 -13.97
CA TRP A 782 10.45 30.44 -14.82
C TRP A 782 10.10 28.99 -14.54
N GLY A 783 11.10 28.11 -14.54
CA GLY A 783 10.90 26.68 -14.27
C GLY A 783 10.24 26.40 -12.91
N VAL A 784 10.61 27.15 -11.87
CA VAL A 784 10.01 27.05 -10.53
C VAL A 784 8.55 27.49 -10.53
N GLN A 785 8.23 28.62 -11.18
CA GLN A 785 6.85 29.13 -11.28
C GLN A 785 5.95 28.15 -12.05
N MET A 786 6.42 27.64 -13.19
CA MET A 786 5.61 26.77 -14.04
C MET A 786 5.38 25.38 -13.44
N ARG A 787 6.29 24.90 -12.62
CA ARG A 787 6.08 23.64 -11.86
C ARG A 787 5.11 23.81 -10.68
N ALA A 788 4.87 25.03 -10.25
CA ALA A 788 3.91 25.35 -9.19
C ALA A 788 2.46 25.52 -9.71
N LEU A 789 2.27 25.56 -11.02
CA LEU A 789 0.96 25.56 -11.68
C LEU A 789 0.51 24.13 -11.98
#